data_ddeaa19f7111c9be049e96b02154aa66
#
_entry.id   ddeaa19f7111c9be049e96b02154aa66
#
_cell.length_a   1.000
_cell.length_b   1.000
_cell.length_c   1.000
_cell.angle_alpha   90.00
_cell.angle_beta   90.00
_cell.angle_gamma   90.00
#
_symmetry.space_group_name_H-M   'P 1'
#
loop_
_entity.id
_entity.type
_entity.pdbx_description
1 polymer ?
#
loop_
_entity_poly.entity_id
_entity_poly.type
_entity_poly.pdbx_seq_one_letter_code
_entity_poly.pdbx_strand_id
1 'polypeptide(L)'
;MTELILPSSVTSIGDYAFYGCSGLTELTLPNSVTSIGDGAFRGCSGLTELTLPNSVTSIGDGAFRGCRGLTELTLPNGVTSIGDGAFCGCTGLEKITVESGNSCYDSRDNCNSIIDTETNTLIVGCKNSVIPNSVTSIGDYAFYGCSGMTELILPNSVTSIGDFAFEGCSGLTELTLPNSVRSIGNCAFSLCRGLTELTLPNSLTEIGKYAFRGCSGLTELILPNSVTSIGDFAFLGCRGLTELTLPNGITRIEESAFRGCRGLTELTLPSSVTSIGESAFLGCSGLTELTLPNSVTSIGNYAFSDCSGLEKITVDRGNKRYDSWGNCNSIIETGTNTLIVGCKNSVIPNSVTSIGDGAFRGCSGLTELTLPNSVMSIGDCAFYGCSGLTELILPNSVTSIGNYAFSDCSGLEKITVDRGNKRYDSWGNCNSIIETGTNTLIVGCKNSVIPNSVTSIGDCAFYGCSGLTELTLPNSVRSIGDGAFSGCSGLTELTLPNSVMSIGDCAFYGCSGLTELILPNSVRSIGDIAFTYCSGLEKITVESGNSCYDSRDNCNSIIDTEFNTLIVGCKNSVIPNSVTSIGYYAFYGCSGLTELTLPDSVASIGDGAFICCSDLSKITSLAEIPPVCGSGVFDRVNKTNCELIVPIVSVTAYKQAEVWNEFSNISGFSGVEVTVAGKTRKIVVE
;
A
#
# COMPACT_ATOMS: atom_id res chain seq x y z
N MET A 1 -20.02 -4.59 26.06
CA MET A 1 -19.99 -4.05 27.45
C MET A 1 -20.18 -2.56 27.31
N THR A 2 -21.27 -2.03 27.83
CA THR A 2 -21.60 -0.59 27.69
C THR A 2 -21.19 0.21 28.94
N GLU A 3 -21.14 -0.44 30.09
CA GLU A 3 -20.78 0.14 31.37
C GLU A 3 -19.75 -0.77 32.07
N LEU A 4 -18.74 -0.17 32.71
CA LEU A 4 -17.73 -0.86 33.51
C LEU A 4 -17.80 -0.38 34.95
N ILE A 5 -18.20 -1.26 35.87
CA ILE A 5 -18.22 -0.99 37.32
C ILE A 5 -17.11 -1.82 37.97
N LEU A 6 -16.11 -1.15 38.48
CA LEU A 6 -14.97 -1.76 39.19
C LEU A 6 -15.20 -1.75 40.70
N PRO A 7 -14.88 -2.87 41.40
CA PRO A 7 -14.98 -2.90 42.85
C PRO A 7 -13.93 -1.98 43.54
N SER A 8 -14.24 -1.50 44.70
CA SER A 8 -13.33 -0.62 45.48
C SER A 8 -12.05 -1.29 45.97
N SER A 9 -11.86 -2.57 45.71
CA SER A 9 -10.60 -3.29 45.95
C SER A 9 -9.57 -3.17 44.81
N VAL A 10 -9.97 -2.62 43.65
CA VAL A 10 -9.06 -2.40 42.53
C VAL A 10 -8.21 -1.15 42.79
N THR A 11 -6.89 -1.32 42.80
CA THR A 11 -5.94 -0.25 43.05
C THR A 11 -5.16 0.20 41.82
N SER A 12 -5.15 -0.62 40.76
CA SER A 12 -4.50 -0.30 39.49
C SER A 12 -5.23 -0.97 38.32
N ILE A 13 -5.17 -0.33 37.13
CA ILE A 13 -5.60 -0.91 35.86
C ILE A 13 -4.33 -1.31 35.11
N GLY A 14 -4.22 -2.58 34.75
CA GLY A 14 -3.04 -3.11 34.03
C GLY A 14 -2.98 -2.68 32.57
N ASP A 15 -1.83 -2.93 31.96
CA ASP A 15 -1.59 -2.60 30.55
C ASP A 15 -2.60 -3.33 29.65
N TYR A 16 -3.17 -2.62 28.67
CA TYR A 16 -4.14 -3.12 27.69
C TYR A 16 -5.38 -3.82 28.27
N ALA A 17 -5.68 -3.65 29.56
CA ALA A 17 -6.73 -4.39 30.27
C ALA A 17 -8.12 -4.31 29.59
N PHE A 18 -8.45 -3.20 28.97
CA PHE A 18 -9.71 -2.96 28.24
C PHE A 18 -9.46 -2.51 26.80
N TYR A 19 -8.38 -2.99 26.18
CA TYR A 19 -8.05 -2.68 24.80
C TYR A 19 -9.20 -3.05 23.85
N GLY A 20 -9.59 -2.12 22.99
CA GLY A 20 -10.59 -2.35 21.94
C GLY A 20 -12.03 -2.53 22.44
N CYS A 21 -12.33 -2.21 23.71
CA CYS A 21 -13.69 -2.26 24.23
C CYS A 21 -14.56 -1.12 23.65
N SER A 22 -14.80 -1.16 22.33
CA SER A 22 -15.48 -0.10 21.57
C SER A 22 -16.94 0.15 21.99
N GLY A 23 -17.57 -0.82 22.65
CA GLY A 23 -18.93 -0.67 23.19
C GLY A 23 -19.01 -0.02 24.58
N LEU A 24 -17.87 0.27 25.23
CA LEU A 24 -17.84 0.96 26.52
C LEU A 24 -18.17 2.43 26.32
N THR A 25 -19.25 2.91 26.95
CA THR A 25 -19.73 4.30 26.82
C THR A 25 -19.39 5.18 28.02
N GLU A 26 -19.39 4.59 29.22
CA GLU A 26 -19.12 5.28 30.48
C GLU A 26 -18.04 4.54 31.26
N LEU A 27 -17.11 5.30 31.84
CA LEU A 27 -16.06 4.78 32.71
C LEU A 27 -15.95 5.64 33.97
N THR A 28 -16.30 5.02 35.09
CA THR A 28 -16.08 5.62 36.42
C THR A 28 -15.12 4.73 37.21
N LEU A 29 -13.95 5.26 37.53
CA LEU A 29 -12.95 4.56 38.31
C LEU A 29 -13.17 4.78 39.82
N PRO A 30 -13.05 3.74 40.67
CA PRO A 30 -13.18 3.91 42.12
C PRO A 30 -12.01 4.68 42.71
N ASN A 31 -12.24 5.35 43.83
CA ASN A 31 -11.24 6.14 44.56
C ASN A 31 -10.04 5.31 45.09
N SER A 32 -10.01 4.02 44.89
CA SER A 32 -8.87 3.12 45.18
C SER A 32 -7.84 3.04 44.06
N VAL A 33 -8.20 3.42 42.83
CA VAL A 33 -7.29 3.34 41.69
C VAL A 33 -6.27 4.46 41.74
N THR A 34 -5.00 4.07 41.71
CA THR A 34 -3.86 5.00 41.76
C THR A 34 -3.09 5.08 40.45
N SER A 35 -3.21 4.05 39.56
CA SER A 35 -2.48 4.00 38.30
C SER A 35 -3.31 3.36 37.17
N ILE A 36 -3.12 3.88 35.98
CA ILE A 36 -3.69 3.35 34.73
C ILE A 36 -2.50 2.99 33.82
N GLY A 37 -2.42 1.71 33.41
CA GLY A 37 -1.31 1.18 32.63
C GLY A 37 -1.34 1.58 31.16
N ASP A 38 -0.32 1.17 30.41
CA ASP A 38 -0.13 1.49 29.00
C ASP A 38 -1.27 0.90 28.16
N GLY A 39 -1.84 1.72 27.30
CA GLY A 39 -2.93 1.30 26.41
C GLY A 39 -4.17 0.72 27.10
N ALA A 40 -4.34 0.91 28.41
CA ALA A 40 -5.38 0.25 29.20
C ALA A 40 -6.80 0.36 28.61
N PHE A 41 -7.15 1.50 28.05
CA PHE A 41 -8.44 1.76 27.38
C PHE A 41 -8.26 2.15 25.90
N ARG A 42 -7.13 1.79 25.30
CA ARG A 42 -6.86 2.11 23.91
C ARG A 42 -7.94 1.53 22.99
N GLY A 43 -8.51 2.36 22.11
CA GLY A 43 -9.53 1.94 21.16
C GLY A 43 -10.94 1.76 21.75
N CYS A 44 -11.19 2.21 22.97
CA CYS A 44 -12.55 2.32 23.52
C CYS A 44 -13.31 3.47 22.83
N SER A 45 -13.58 3.30 21.54
CA SER A 45 -14.11 4.37 20.68
C SER A 45 -15.51 4.87 21.03
N GLY A 46 -16.27 4.06 21.76
CA GLY A 46 -17.61 4.43 22.26
C GLY A 46 -17.61 5.25 23.55
N LEU A 47 -16.44 5.38 24.21
CA LEU A 47 -16.32 6.07 25.50
C LEU A 47 -16.63 7.56 25.32
N THR A 48 -17.74 8.02 25.90
CA THR A 48 -18.20 9.42 25.86
C THR A 48 -17.95 10.14 27.17
N GLU A 49 -17.99 9.41 28.30
CA GLU A 49 -17.82 9.95 29.65
C GLU A 49 -16.68 9.25 30.38
N LEU A 50 -15.75 10.02 30.92
CA LEU A 50 -14.61 9.55 31.69
C LEU A 50 -14.48 10.35 33.00
N THR A 51 -14.62 9.64 34.12
CA THR A 51 -14.40 10.22 35.45
C THR A 51 -13.15 9.60 36.07
N LEU A 52 -12.12 10.40 36.22
CA LEU A 52 -10.87 10.04 36.90
C LEU A 52 -10.91 10.53 38.36
N PRO A 53 -10.69 9.65 39.36
CA PRO A 53 -10.67 10.08 40.77
C PRO A 53 -9.33 10.75 41.14
N ASN A 54 -9.34 11.56 42.17
CA ASN A 54 -8.15 12.26 42.72
C ASN A 54 -7.05 11.32 43.22
N SER A 55 -7.35 10.03 43.38
CA SER A 55 -6.36 9.00 43.75
C SER A 55 -5.44 8.59 42.58
N VAL A 56 -5.83 8.85 41.33
CA VAL A 56 -4.99 8.52 40.17
C VAL A 56 -3.80 9.46 40.14
N THR A 57 -2.60 8.88 40.20
CA THR A 57 -1.33 9.61 40.15
C THR A 57 -0.59 9.44 38.83
N SER A 58 -0.84 8.33 38.10
CA SER A 58 -0.18 8.04 36.80
C SER A 58 -1.14 7.51 35.75
N ILE A 59 -0.95 7.99 34.54
CA ILE A 59 -1.65 7.53 33.32
C ILE A 59 -0.55 7.10 32.33
N GLY A 60 -0.58 5.84 31.89
CA GLY A 60 0.44 5.24 31.03
C GLY A 60 0.39 5.68 29.58
N ASP A 61 1.35 5.22 28.78
CA ASP A 61 1.48 5.53 27.37
C ASP A 61 0.26 5.06 26.59
N GLY A 62 -0.33 5.95 25.79
CA GLY A 62 -1.50 5.63 24.97
C GLY A 62 -2.71 5.10 25.76
N ALA A 63 -2.81 5.31 27.06
CA ALA A 63 -3.84 4.70 27.92
C ALA A 63 -5.28 4.88 27.39
N PHE A 64 -5.60 6.04 26.83
CA PHE A 64 -6.89 6.36 26.21
C PHE A 64 -6.77 6.62 24.71
N ARG A 65 -5.70 6.17 24.06
CA ARG A 65 -5.49 6.40 22.63
C ARG A 65 -6.66 5.89 21.81
N GLY A 66 -7.25 6.76 20.97
CA GLY A 66 -8.34 6.39 20.08
C GLY A 66 -9.71 6.29 20.75
N CYS A 67 -9.91 6.84 21.94
CA CYS A 67 -11.23 7.03 22.56
C CYS A 67 -11.97 8.18 21.85
N ARG A 68 -12.44 7.91 20.63
CA ARG A 68 -12.97 8.94 19.71
C ARG A 68 -14.28 9.57 20.16
N GLY A 69 -15.05 8.85 20.99
CA GLY A 69 -16.32 9.33 21.55
C GLY A 69 -16.17 10.34 22.68
N LEU A 70 -14.98 10.43 23.31
CA LEU A 70 -14.73 11.28 24.47
C LEU A 70 -14.84 12.76 24.08
N THR A 71 -15.76 13.50 24.74
CA THR A 71 -16.02 14.91 24.43
C THR A 71 -15.42 15.87 25.43
N GLU A 72 -15.33 15.47 26.69
CA GLU A 72 -14.74 16.26 27.79
C GLU A 72 -13.67 15.44 28.54
N LEU A 73 -12.63 16.11 28.97
CA LEU A 73 -11.58 15.54 29.82
C LEU A 73 -11.33 16.48 31.00
N THR A 74 -11.49 15.97 32.23
CA THR A 74 -11.07 16.65 33.45
C THR A 74 -9.91 15.88 34.08
N LEU A 75 -8.74 16.50 34.12
CA LEU A 75 -7.56 15.95 34.78
C LEU A 75 -7.61 16.30 36.28
N PRO A 76 -7.69 15.30 37.18
CA PRO A 76 -7.75 15.56 38.61
C PRO A 76 -6.41 16.05 39.15
N ASN A 77 -6.45 16.69 40.33
CA ASN A 77 -5.27 17.28 40.96
C ASN A 77 -4.24 16.25 41.46
N GLY A 78 -4.64 14.95 41.57
CA GLY A 78 -3.74 13.87 41.98
C GLY A 78 -2.75 13.42 40.88
N VAL A 79 -3.04 13.67 39.63
CA VAL A 79 -2.19 13.18 38.50
C VAL A 79 -0.87 13.94 38.46
N THR A 80 0.23 13.20 38.53
CA THR A 80 1.60 13.73 38.48
C THR A 80 2.39 13.21 37.27
N SER A 81 1.86 12.19 36.54
CA SER A 81 2.51 11.64 35.35
C SER A 81 1.48 11.27 34.27
N ILE A 82 1.72 11.72 33.06
CA ILE A 82 0.95 11.39 31.87
C ILE A 82 1.95 10.87 30.84
N GLY A 83 1.76 9.64 30.38
CA GLY A 83 2.60 8.98 29.37
C GLY A 83 2.38 9.51 27.96
N ASP A 84 3.29 9.14 27.09
CA ASP A 84 3.30 9.61 25.69
C ASP A 84 2.01 9.20 24.95
N GLY A 85 1.38 10.19 24.31
CA GLY A 85 0.17 9.96 23.53
C GLY A 85 -1.01 9.40 24.34
N ALA A 86 -1.04 9.57 25.67
CA ALA A 86 -2.09 9.01 26.52
C ALA A 86 -3.51 9.28 26.01
N PHE A 87 -3.77 10.46 25.43
CA PHE A 87 -5.05 10.86 24.83
C PHE A 87 -4.97 11.05 23.31
N CYS A 88 -3.95 10.50 22.68
CA CYS A 88 -3.73 10.60 21.24
C CYS A 88 -4.95 10.04 20.45
N GLY A 89 -5.46 10.80 19.49
CA GLY A 89 -6.59 10.36 18.65
C GLY A 89 -7.94 10.35 19.35
N CYS A 90 -8.09 11.04 20.48
CA CYS A 90 -9.40 11.34 21.10
C CYS A 90 -10.08 12.48 20.31
N THR A 91 -10.46 12.21 19.07
CA THR A 91 -10.90 13.21 18.08
C THR A 91 -12.22 13.90 18.42
N GLY A 92 -12.98 13.35 19.36
CA GLY A 92 -14.23 13.93 19.89
C GLY A 92 -14.02 15.03 20.90
N LEU A 93 -12.80 15.17 21.48
CA LEU A 93 -12.56 16.15 22.55
C LEU A 93 -12.84 17.59 22.11
N GLU A 94 -13.65 18.26 22.90
CA GLU A 94 -14.04 19.65 22.75
C GLU A 94 -13.64 20.52 23.92
N LYS A 95 -13.52 19.89 25.13
CA LYS A 95 -13.20 20.57 26.36
C LYS A 95 -12.19 19.78 27.19
N ILE A 96 -11.13 20.46 27.62
CA ILE A 96 -10.10 19.92 28.50
C ILE A 96 -9.92 20.89 29.68
N THR A 97 -9.96 20.36 30.89
CA THR A 97 -9.73 21.11 32.12
C THR A 97 -8.76 20.37 33.03
N VAL A 98 -7.94 21.09 33.75
CA VAL A 98 -7.11 20.57 34.84
C VAL A 98 -7.65 21.14 36.14
N GLU A 99 -7.92 20.29 37.14
CA GLU A 99 -8.39 20.74 38.44
C GLU A 99 -7.38 21.69 39.11
N SER A 100 -7.91 22.72 39.77
CA SER A 100 -7.10 23.68 40.53
C SER A 100 -6.34 22.96 41.65
N GLY A 101 -5.03 23.20 41.74
CA GLY A 101 -4.16 22.58 42.74
C GLY A 101 -3.36 21.38 42.25
N ASN A 102 -3.50 20.97 40.97
CA ASN A 102 -2.55 20.06 40.38
C ASN A 102 -1.16 20.72 40.34
N SER A 103 -0.13 19.97 40.80
CA SER A 103 1.24 20.52 40.94
C SER A 103 2.10 20.41 39.69
N CYS A 104 1.72 19.52 38.75
CA CYS A 104 2.50 19.20 37.57
C CYS A 104 1.87 19.75 36.28
N TYR A 105 0.55 19.90 36.28
CA TYR A 105 -0.20 20.27 35.07
C TYR A 105 -1.19 21.40 35.33
N ASP A 106 -1.47 22.19 34.32
CA ASP A 106 -2.54 23.18 34.36
C ASP A 106 -3.24 23.33 32.97
N SER A 107 -4.37 24.05 32.99
CA SER A 107 -5.04 24.56 31.80
C SER A 107 -5.27 26.06 31.93
N ARG A 108 -4.15 26.78 32.10
CA ARG A 108 -4.12 28.25 32.30
C ARG A 108 -4.84 28.97 31.17
N ASP A 109 -5.41 30.13 31.50
CA ASP A 109 -6.12 31.01 30.58
C ASP A 109 -7.33 30.34 29.89
N ASN A 110 -7.89 29.25 30.48
CA ASN A 110 -8.95 28.43 29.89
C ASN A 110 -8.58 27.90 28.50
N CYS A 111 -7.33 27.46 28.33
CA CYS A 111 -6.75 27.11 27.04
C CYS A 111 -7.31 25.81 26.39
N ASN A 112 -8.18 25.08 27.07
CA ASN A 112 -8.66 23.76 26.59
C ASN A 112 -7.52 22.79 26.27
N SER A 113 -6.48 22.74 27.11
CA SER A 113 -5.29 21.92 26.90
C SER A 113 -4.71 21.50 28.24
N ILE A 114 -3.89 20.46 28.25
CA ILE A 114 -3.03 20.12 29.38
C ILE A 114 -1.63 20.64 29.09
N ILE A 115 -1.11 21.48 30.01
CA ILE A 115 0.22 22.06 29.91
C ILE A 115 1.04 21.54 31.08
N ASP A 116 2.21 20.99 30.82
CA ASP A 116 3.23 20.68 31.81
C ASP A 116 3.80 21.97 32.36
N THR A 117 3.70 22.16 33.69
CA THR A 117 4.05 23.43 34.35
C THR A 117 5.56 23.63 34.48
N GLU A 118 6.35 22.55 34.53
CA GLU A 118 7.81 22.59 34.63
C GLU A 118 8.45 23.01 33.32
N THR A 119 8.01 22.38 32.21
CA THR A 119 8.60 22.59 30.89
C THR A 119 7.87 23.65 30.06
N ASN A 120 6.66 24.07 30.46
CA ASN A 120 5.73 24.87 29.66
C ASN A 120 5.41 24.22 28.29
N THR A 121 5.35 22.90 28.27
CA THR A 121 5.00 22.11 27.08
C THR A 121 3.51 21.81 27.09
N LEU A 122 2.81 22.12 25.99
CA LEU A 122 1.44 21.67 25.77
C LEU A 122 1.48 20.21 25.34
N ILE A 123 0.97 19.30 26.19
CA ILE A 123 1.05 17.84 25.99
C ILE A 123 -0.26 17.22 25.47
N VAL A 124 -1.42 17.84 25.73
CA VAL A 124 -2.72 17.39 25.20
C VAL A 124 -3.54 18.59 24.80
N GLY A 125 -4.00 18.61 23.57
CA GLY A 125 -4.91 19.62 23.05
C GLY A 125 -6.12 19.01 22.36
N CYS A 126 -7.06 19.85 21.99
CA CYS A 126 -8.27 19.49 21.23
C CYS A 126 -8.57 20.53 20.14
N LYS A 127 -9.60 20.29 19.34
CA LYS A 127 -9.97 21.19 18.22
C LYS A 127 -10.30 22.63 18.66
N ASN A 128 -10.68 22.85 19.93
CA ASN A 128 -11.06 24.15 20.49
C ASN A 128 -9.95 24.75 21.38
N SER A 129 -8.74 24.18 21.36
CA SER A 129 -7.64 24.70 22.19
C SER A 129 -7.13 26.05 21.69
N VAL A 130 -6.82 26.91 22.65
CA VAL A 130 -6.13 28.20 22.42
C VAL A 130 -4.78 28.12 23.10
N ILE A 131 -3.69 28.30 22.38
CA ILE A 131 -2.33 28.13 22.92
C ILE A 131 -1.89 29.41 23.64
N PRO A 132 -1.67 29.36 24.96
CA PRO A 132 -1.24 30.54 25.75
C PRO A 132 0.16 31.04 25.37
N ASN A 133 0.40 32.34 25.58
CA ASN A 133 1.71 32.96 25.35
C ASN A 133 2.83 32.46 26.27
N SER A 134 2.50 31.67 27.30
CA SER A 134 3.46 31.03 28.20
C SER A 134 3.97 29.67 27.68
N VAL A 135 3.31 29.07 26.67
CA VAL A 135 3.72 27.80 26.10
C VAL A 135 4.97 27.99 25.25
N THR A 136 6.00 27.18 25.52
CA THR A 136 7.29 27.25 24.83
C THR A 136 7.52 26.09 23.85
N SER A 137 6.77 24.99 24.03
CA SER A 137 6.84 23.80 23.15
C SER A 137 5.47 23.18 22.96
N ILE A 138 5.23 22.63 21.78
CA ILE A 138 4.12 21.69 21.53
C ILE A 138 4.71 20.29 21.64
N GLY A 139 4.17 19.47 22.54
CA GLY A 139 4.65 18.13 22.82
C GLY A 139 4.29 17.12 21.74
N ASP A 140 4.88 15.92 21.84
CA ASP A 140 4.60 14.81 20.94
C ASP A 140 3.12 14.40 21.02
N TYR A 141 2.52 14.11 19.86
CA TYR A 141 1.09 13.73 19.74
C TYR A 141 0.06 14.75 20.28
N ALA A 142 0.45 15.96 20.67
CA ALA A 142 -0.39 16.90 21.39
C ALA A 142 -1.78 17.14 20.77
N PHE A 143 -1.89 17.24 19.45
CA PHE A 143 -3.13 17.42 18.67
C PHE A 143 -3.37 16.30 17.65
N TYR A 144 -2.81 15.12 17.88
CA TYR A 144 -2.90 14.02 16.93
C TYR A 144 -4.35 13.67 16.57
N GLY A 145 -4.69 13.72 15.28
CA GLY A 145 -6.01 13.37 14.77
C GLY A 145 -7.09 14.43 15.01
N CYS A 146 -6.75 15.63 15.47
CA CYS A 146 -7.71 16.73 15.65
C CYS A 146 -8.22 17.25 14.31
N SER A 147 -8.92 16.39 13.54
CA SER A 147 -9.39 16.67 12.18
C SER A 147 -10.41 17.83 12.09
N GLY A 148 -11.05 18.16 13.20
CA GLY A 148 -11.96 19.31 13.31
C GLY A 148 -11.27 20.66 13.57
N MET A 149 -9.94 20.69 13.72
CA MET A 149 -9.16 21.93 13.85
C MET A 149 -9.05 22.59 12.47
N THR A 150 -9.58 23.79 12.33
CA THR A 150 -9.55 24.54 11.06
C THR A 150 -8.53 25.66 11.05
N GLU A 151 -8.14 26.13 12.22
CA GLU A 151 -7.18 27.22 12.43
C GLU A 151 -6.21 26.85 13.54
N LEU A 152 -4.95 27.22 13.39
CA LEU A 152 -3.90 27.05 14.39
C LEU A 152 -3.09 28.35 14.54
N ILE A 153 -3.21 28.98 15.70
CA ILE A 153 -2.41 30.17 16.05
C ILE A 153 -1.36 29.78 17.08
N LEU A 154 -0.11 29.77 16.67
CA LEU A 154 1.02 29.53 17.56
C LEU A 154 1.60 30.86 18.07
N PRO A 155 1.72 31.06 19.39
CA PRO A 155 2.31 32.26 19.96
C PRO A 155 3.83 32.32 19.71
N ASN A 156 4.40 33.53 19.76
CA ASN A 156 5.83 33.78 19.57
C ASN A 156 6.74 33.16 20.67
N SER A 157 6.17 32.57 21.70
CA SER A 157 6.89 31.82 22.73
C SER A 157 7.27 30.40 22.29
N VAL A 158 6.54 29.82 21.31
CA VAL A 158 6.76 28.44 20.85
C VAL A 158 8.05 28.37 20.05
N THR A 159 8.98 27.53 20.48
CA THR A 159 10.30 27.34 19.85
C THR A 159 10.45 26.00 19.16
N SER A 160 9.63 25.00 19.53
CA SER A 160 9.69 23.65 18.96
C SER A 160 8.30 23.02 18.85
N ILE A 161 8.16 22.14 17.85
CA ILE A 161 6.98 21.33 17.60
C ILE A 161 7.44 19.87 17.60
N GLY A 162 6.84 19.06 18.47
CA GLY A 162 7.19 17.67 18.71
C GLY A 162 6.77 16.72 17.60
N ASP A 163 7.14 15.46 17.76
CA ASP A 163 6.81 14.39 16.83
C ASP A 163 5.30 14.11 16.81
N PHE A 164 4.72 13.93 15.63
CA PHE A 164 3.29 13.65 15.43
C PHE A 164 2.34 14.73 16.02
N ALA A 165 2.83 15.89 16.39
CA ALA A 165 2.09 16.89 17.18
C ALA A 165 0.72 17.26 16.55
N PHE A 166 0.64 17.40 15.23
CA PHE A 166 -0.57 17.73 14.48
C PHE A 166 -0.89 16.70 13.39
N GLU A 167 -0.36 15.48 13.49
CA GLU A 167 -0.66 14.46 12.47
C GLU A 167 -2.17 14.23 12.34
N GLY A 168 -2.67 14.25 11.09
CA GLY A 168 -4.08 14.01 10.80
C GLY A 168 -5.02 15.17 11.12
N CYS A 169 -4.51 16.38 11.42
CA CYS A 169 -5.31 17.60 11.51
C CYS A 169 -5.79 18.03 10.10
N SER A 170 -6.64 17.21 9.50
CA SER A 170 -7.05 17.34 8.10
C SER A 170 -7.95 18.54 7.80
N GLY A 171 -8.53 19.15 8.81
CA GLY A 171 -9.32 20.39 8.70
C GLY A 171 -8.49 21.66 8.64
N LEU A 172 -7.20 21.60 9.00
CA LEU A 172 -6.31 22.75 9.00
C LEU A 172 -6.05 23.20 7.56
N THR A 173 -6.38 24.47 7.26
CA THR A 173 -6.26 25.03 5.90
C THR A 173 -5.04 25.93 5.73
N GLU A 174 -4.68 26.64 6.79
CA GLU A 174 -3.56 27.59 6.80
C GLU A 174 -2.66 27.32 8.00
N LEU A 175 -1.37 27.45 7.82
CA LEU A 175 -0.37 27.32 8.87
C LEU A 175 0.69 28.40 8.75
N THR A 176 0.73 29.29 9.73
CA THR A 176 1.80 30.29 9.89
C THR A 176 2.60 29.97 11.15
N LEU A 177 3.85 29.59 10.98
CA LEU A 177 4.75 29.32 12.10
C LEU A 177 5.43 30.64 12.54
N PRO A 178 5.49 30.91 13.87
CA PRO A 178 6.13 32.11 14.38
C PRO A 178 7.65 32.07 14.24
N ASN A 179 8.29 33.25 14.22
CA ASN A 179 9.75 33.40 14.06
C ASN A 179 10.58 32.84 15.24
N SER A 180 9.95 32.24 16.24
CA SER A 180 10.61 31.55 17.35
C SER A 180 10.87 30.07 17.03
N VAL A 181 10.09 29.45 16.11
CA VAL A 181 10.19 28.02 15.78
C VAL A 181 11.48 27.76 15.01
N ARG A 182 12.27 26.81 15.50
CA ARG A 182 13.57 26.39 14.92
C ARG A 182 13.55 25.01 14.31
N SER A 183 12.70 24.11 14.82
CA SER A 183 12.58 22.74 14.34
C SER A 183 11.13 22.28 14.30
N ILE A 184 10.85 21.41 13.36
CA ILE A 184 9.58 20.70 13.20
C ILE A 184 9.90 19.22 13.35
N GLY A 185 9.23 18.54 14.27
CA GLY A 185 9.41 17.13 14.59
C GLY A 185 8.97 16.19 13.46
N ASN A 186 9.26 14.90 13.66
CA ASN A 186 8.88 13.86 12.71
C ASN A 186 7.35 13.73 12.63
N CYS A 187 6.81 13.58 11.43
CA CYS A 187 5.36 13.46 11.20
C CYS A 187 4.52 14.63 11.75
N ALA A 188 5.12 15.74 12.16
CA ALA A 188 4.43 16.78 12.94
C ALA A 188 3.15 17.31 12.29
N PHE A 189 3.12 17.46 10.96
CA PHE A 189 1.94 17.86 10.16
C PHE A 189 1.57 16.81 9.11
N SER A 190 1.99 15.56 9.30
CA SER A 190 1.63 14.47 8.37
C SER A 190 0.11 14.36 8.24
N LEU A 191 -0.39 14.12 7.02
CA LEU A 191 -1.81 13.95 6.68
C LEU A 191 -2.71 15.18 6.98
N CYS A 192 -2.14 16.38 7.15
CA CYS A 192 -2.89 17.64 7.15
C CYS A 192 -3.35 17.95 5.71
N ARG A 193 -4.33 17.18 5.22
CA ARG A 193 -4.76 17.16 3.81
C ARG A 193 -5.43 18.46 3.36
N GLY A 194 -6.02 19.19 4.30
CA GLY A 194 -6.67 20.49 4.05
C GLY A 194 -5.70 21.65 3.90
N LEU A 195 -4.43 21.47 4.31
CA LEU A 195 -3.42 22.54 4.31
C LEU A 195 -3.12 22.99 2.89
N THR A 196 -3.49 24.23 2.58
CA THR A 196 -3.28 24.87 1.27
C THR A 196 -2.17 25.91 1.32
N GLU A 197 -2.01 26.59 2.45
CA GLU A 197 -1.03 27.65 2.67
C GLU A 197 -0.11 27.31 3.83
N LEU A 198 1.20 27.41 3.60
CA LEU A 198 2.24 27.15 4.59
C LEU A 198 3.27 28.25 4.60
N THR A 199 3.34 29.00 5.69
CA THR A 199 4.38 30.01 5.92
C THR A 199 5.39 29.54 6.94
N LEU A 200 6.63 29.34 6.50
CA LEU A 200 7.74 28.88 7.33
C LEU A 200 8.63 30.07 7.73
N PRO A 201 9.06 30.16 9.01
CA PRO A 201 9.83 31.27 9.51
C PRO A 201 11.32 31.19 9.14
N ASN A 202 11.98 32.35 9.06
CA ASN A 202 13.43 32.44 8.81
C ASN A 202 14.33 31.93 9.97
N SER A 203 13.73 31.51 11.07
CA SER A 203 14.43 30.83 12.18
C SER A 203 14.49 29.32 12.02
N LEU A 204 13.67 28.74 11.12
CA LEU A 204 13.58 27.30 10.91
C LEU A 204 14.86 26.76 10.25
N THR A 205 15.49 25.79 10.91
CA THR A 205 16.75 25.18 10.43
C THR A 205 16.57 23.73 9.98
N GLU A 206 15.56 23.04 10.53
CA GLU A 206 15.36 21.61 10.33
C GLU A 206 13.87 21.26 10.18
N ILE A 207 13.58 20.38 9.22
CA ILE A 207 12.26 19.77 8.99
C ILE A 207 12.43 18.27 9.18
N GLY A 208 11.67 17.68 10.11
CA GLY A 208 11.73 16.27 10.46
C GLY A 208 11.27 15.31 9.37
N LYS A 209 11.52 14.02 9.58
CA LYS A 209 11.06 12.95 8.67
C LYS A 209 9.54 12.93 8.60
N TYR A 210 8.99 12.74 7.40
CA TYR A 210 7.53 12.70 7.17
C TYR A 210 6.77 13.96 7.63
N ALA A 211 7.43 15.07 7.97
CA ALA A 211 6.83 16.21 8.66
C ALA A 211 5.56 16.75 7.97
N PHE A 212 5.52 16.80 6.65
CA PHE A 212 4.37 17.22 5.83
C PHE A 212 3.86 16.12 4.88
N ARG A 213 4.12 14.85 5.20
CA ARG A 213 3.65 13.73 4.38
C ARG A 213 2.15 13.80 4.14
N GLY A 214 1.75 13.73 2.87
CA GLY A 214 0.33 13.65 2.50
C GLY A 214 -0.45 14.94 2.69
N CYS A 215 0.21 16.09 2.85
CA CYS A 215 -0.41 17.42 2.77
C CYS A 215 -0.82 17.70 1.32
N SER A 216 -1.86 16.99 0.86
CA SER A 216 -2.26 16.96 -0.55
C SER A 216 -2.88 18.27 -1.05
N GLY A 217 -3.32 19.13 -0.14
CA GLY A 217 -3.86 20.46 -0.46
C GLY A 217 -2.78 21.53 -0.72
N LEU A 218 -1.53 21.29 -0.26
CA LEU A 218 -0.44 22.26 -0.37
C LEU A 218 -0.08 22.49 -1.86
N THR A 219 -0.18 23.74 -2.29
CA THR A 219 0.04 24.13 -3.71
C THR A 219 1.41 24.76 -3.94
N GLU A 220 1.95 25.45 -2.96
CA GLU A 220 3.23 26.14 -3.02
C GLU A 220 4.08 25.81 -1.79
N LEU A 221 5.39 25.65 -1.97
CA LEU A 221 6.35 25.47 -0.89
C LEU A 221 7.57 26.35 -1.09
N ILE A 222 7.68 27.36 -0.24
CA ILE A 222 8.84 28.24 -0.17
C ILE A 222 9.60 27.93 1.11
N LEU A 223 10.76 27.30 0.98
CA LEU A 223 11.65 27.01 2.09
C LEU A 223 12.56 28.20 2.38
N PRO A 224 12.62 28.70 3.63
CA PRO A 224 13.50 29.82 3.98
C PRO A 224 14.98 29.43 3.88
N ASN A 225 15.84 30.41 3.63
CA ASN A 225 17.29 30.20 3.46
C ASN A 225 18.00 29.66 4.73
N SER A 226 17.35 29.69 5.87
CA SER A 226 17.83 29.11 7.12
C SER A 226 17.74 27.58 7.16
N VAL A 227 16.86 26.97 6.34
CA VAL A 227 16.68 25.51 6.31
C VAL A 227 17.91 24.86 5.66
N THR A 228 18.56 24.02 6.42
CA THR A 228 19.76 23.27 6.00
C THR A 228 19.53 21.76 5.93
N SER A 229 18.42 21.27 6.54
CA SER A 229 18.07 19.86 6.58
C SER A 229 16.57 19.65 6.34
N ILE A 230 16.24 18.73 5.43
CA ILE A 230 14.91 18.21 5.17
C ILE A 230 14.98 16.70 5.36
N GLY A 231 14.17 16.13 6.27
CA GLY A 231 14.21 14.71 6.56
C GLY A 231 13.67 13.82 5.44
N ASP A 232 13.93 12.53 5.54
CA ASP A 232 13.40 11.52 4.62
C ASP A 232 11.86 11.61 4.56
N PHE A 233 11.28 11.49 3.37
CA PHE A 233 9.84 11.49 3.14
C PHE A 233 9.10 12.77 3.60
N ALA A 234 9.81 13.87 3.87
CA ALA A 234 9.23 15.05 4.53
C ALA A 234 8.00 15.61 3.80
N PHE A 235 7.99 15.60 2.47
CA PHE A 235 6.87 16.05 1.62
C PHE A 235 6.29 14.92 0.75
N LEU A 236 6.46 13.67 1.17
CA LEU A 236 5.91 12.52 0.45
C LEU A 236 4.41 12.70 0.18
N GLY A 237 4.01 12.65 -1.10
CA GLY A 237 2.59 12.67 -1.48
C GLY A 237 1.90 14.02 -1.35
N CYS A 238 2.63 15.13 -1.31
CA CYS A 238 2.08 16.48 -1.47
C CYS A 238 1.64 16.70 -2.92
N ARG A 239 0.52 16.08 -3.29
CA ARG A 239 0.07 15.97 -4.69
C ARG A 239 -0.35 17.29 -5.32
N GLY A 240 -0.77 18.26 -4.51
CA GLY A 240 -1.15 19.60 -4.96
C GLY A 240 0.02 20.52 -5.25
N LEU A 241 1.23 20.19 -4.78
CA LEU A 241 2.41 21.04 -4.89
C LEU A 241 2.79 21.24 -6.36
N THR A 242 2.69 22.50 -6.83
CA THR A 242 3.01 22.89 -8.21
C THR A 242 4.37 23.57 -8.32
N GLU A 243 4.79 24.28 -7.27
CA GLU A 243 6.04 25.04 -7.23
C GLU A 243 6.86 24.65 -5.99
N LEU A 244 8.15 24.45 -6.19
CA LEU A 244 9.13 24.14 -5.15
C LEU A 244 10.37 25.01 -5.29
N THR A 245 10.62 25.85 -4.30
CA THR A 245 11.86 26.61 -4.20
C THR A 245 12.72 26.07 -3.05
N LEU A 246 13.86 25.52 -3.39
CA LEU A 246 14.83 25.00 -2.43
C LEU A 246 15.88 26.07 -2.08
N PRO A 247 16.22 26.26 -0.80
CA PRO A 247 17.19 27.27 -0.37
C PRO A 247 18.63 26.85 -0.66
N ASN A 248 19.52 27.82 -0.80
CA ASN A 248 20.95 27.58 -1.04
C ASN A 248 21.70 26.94 0.15
N GLY A 249 21.06 26.74 1.29
CA GLY A 249 21.62 26.00 2.45
C GLY A 249 21.55 24.49 2.31
N ILE A 250 20.66 23.98 1.43
CA ILE A 250 20.46 22.55 1.24
C ILE A 250 21.60 21.96 0.42
N THR A 251 22.27 20.95 0.97
CA THR A 251 23.33 20.21 0.29
C THR A 251 22.91 18.81 -0.14
N ARG A 252 21.85 18.28 0.45
CA ARG A 252 21.30 16.95 0.17
C ARG A 252 19.78 17.02 0.05
N ILE A 253 19.24 16.31 -0.92
CA ILE A 253 17.82 15.94 -0.97
C ILE A 253 17.74 14.51 -0.45
N GLU A 254 17.03 14.29 0.64
CA GLU A 254 17.01 12.99 1.31
C GLU A 254 16.06 12.00 0.62
N GLU A 255 16.05 10.74 1.11
CA GLU A 255 15.25 9.65 0.55
C GLU A 255 13.77 10.02 0.46
N SER A 256 13.19 9.85 -0.73
CA SER A 256 11.75 10.04 -0.98
C SER A 256 11.19 11.40 -0.51
N ALA A 257 12.03 12.42 -0.31
CA ALA A 257 11.63 13.70 0.30
C ALA A 257 10.46 14.37 -0.43
N PHE A 258 10.39 14.27 -1.77
CA PHE A 258 9.33 14.82 -2.63
C PHE A 258 8.62 13.74 -3.45
N ARG A 259 8.71 12.48 -3.06
CA ARG A 259 8.07 11.38 -3.77
C ARG A 259 6.57 11.59 -3.91
N GLY A 260 6.04 11.45 -5.12
CA GLY A 260 4.61 11.54 -5.41
C GLY A 260 4.03 12.96 -5.37
N CYS A 261 4.88 14.00 -5.45
CA CYS A 261 4.45 15.37 -5.67
C CYS A 261 4.02 15.55 -7.14
N ARG A 262 2.83 14.99 -7.47
CA ARG A 262 2.36 14.84 -8.86
C ARG A 262 2.05 16.16 -9.55
N GLY A 263 1.74 17.21 -8.78
CA GLY A 263 1.47 18.54 -9.29
C GLY A 263 2.71 19.33 -9.68
N LEU A 264 3.91 18.91 -9.20
CA LEU A 264 5.16 19.66 -9.41
C LEU A 264 5.50 19.74 -10.89
N THR A 265 5.46 20.95 -11.43
CA THR A 265 5.72 21.22 -12.86
C THR A 265 7.15 21.70 -13.11
N GLU A 266 7.71 22.43 -12.14
CA GLU A 266 9.05 23.02 -12.21
C GLU A 266 9.88 22.64 -10.99
N LEU A 267 11.14 22.30 -11.22
CA LEU A 267 12.10 21.99 -10.18
C LEU A 267 13.42 22.70 -10.44
N THR A 268 13.77 23.62 -9.55
CA THR A 268 15.08 24.27 -9.57
C THR A 268 15.93 23.75 -8.42
N LEU A 269 16.96 22.99 -8.76
CA LEU A 269 17.96 22.51 -7.80
C LEU A 269 19.05 23.59 -7.61
N PRO A 270 19.29 24.06 -6.37
CA PRO A 270 20.34 25.05 -6.12
C PRO A 270 21.74 24.46 -6.30
N SER A 271 22.70 25.33 -6.62
CA SER A 271 24.12 24.95 -6.82
C SER A 271 24.82 24.43 -5.55
N SER A 272 24.16 24.44 -4.42
CA SER A 272 24.63 23.83 -3.16
C SER A 272 24.37 22.33 -3.09
N VAL A 273 23.39 21.79 -3.84
CA VAL A 273 23.03 20.38 -3.79
C VAL A 273 24.13 19.51 -4.37
N THR A 274 24.64 18.59 -3.55
CA THR A 274 25.69 17.63 -3.93
C THR A 274 25.17 16.21 -4.09
N SER A 275 24.05 15.87 -3.45
CA SER A 275 23.44 14.53 -3.56
C SER A 275 21.93 14.58 -3.60
N ILE A 276 21.36 13.66 -4.37
CA ILE A 276 19.91 13.40 -4.48
C ILE A 276 19.70 11.96 -4.02
N GLY A 277 18.84 11.77 -3.02
CA GLY A 277 18.56 10.48 -2.38
C GLY A 277 17.76 9.53 -3.26
N GLU A 278 17.63 8.29 -2.78
CA GLU A 278 16.81 7.26 -3.43
C GLU A 278 15.36 7.72 -3.52
N SER A 279 14.74 7.54 -4.70
CA SER A 279 13.33 7.87 -4.92
C SER A 279 12.93 9.32 -4.58
N ALA A 280 13.88 10.25 -4.48
CA ALA A 280 13.65 11.61 -3.96
C ALA A 280 12.50 12.35 -4.68
N PHE A 281 12.36 12.19 -6.00
CA PHE A 281 11.30 12.75 -6.84
C PHE A 281 10.50 11.67 -7.58
N LEU A 282 10.53 10.42 -7.10
CA LEU A 282 9.77 9.32 -7.70
C LEU A 282 8.29 9.69 -7.84
N GLY A 283 7.74 9.59 -9.05
CA GLY A 283 6.32 9.83 -9.30
C GLY A 283 5.92 11.30 -9.32
N CYS A 284 6.87 12.24 -9.51
CA CYS A 284 6.59 13.64 -9.82
C CYS A 284 6.14 13.77 -11.29
N SER A 285 4.95 13.23 -11.59
CA SER A 285 4.45 13.06 -12.96
C SER A 285 4.14 14.38 -13.69
N GLY A 286 4.00 15.49 -12.96
CA GLY A 286 3.82 16.82 -13.53
C GLY A 286 5.11 17.49 -14.03
N LEU A 287 6.29 17.00 -13.56
CA LEU A 287 7.58 17.60 -13.88
C LEU A 287 7.88 17.52 -15.38
N THR A 288 8.14 18.68 -16.00
CA THR A 288 8.39 18.78 -17.46
C THR A 288 9.86 18.97 -17.81
N GLU A 289 10.61 19.67 -16.99
CA GLU A 289 12.03 19.95 -17.21
C GLU A 289 12.86 19.64 -15.95
N LEU A 290 14.06 19.13 -16.15
CA LEU A 290 15.05 18.90 -15.11
C LEU A 290 16.40 19.48 -15.53
N THR A 291 16.97 20.36 -14.71
CA THR A 291 18.35 20.83 -14.85
C THR A 291 19.17 20.31 -13.66
N LEU A 292 20.17 19.49 -13.93
CA LEU A 292 21.09 18.98 -12.92
C LEU A 292 22.27 19.92 -12.76
N PRO A 293 22.47 20.55 -11.59
CA PRO A 293 23.59 21.47 -11.38
C PRO A 293 24.94 20.77 -11.36
N ASN A 294 26.01 21.52 -11.60
CA ASN A 294 27.37 21.00 -11.63
C ASN A 294 27.89 20.49 -10.28
N SER A 295 27.24 20.87 -9.19
CA SER A 295 27.58 20.44 -7.82
C SER A 295 27.16 19.00 -7.51
N VAL A 296 26.15 18.44 -8.21
CA VAL A 296 25.64 17.12 -7.91
C VAL A 296 26.66 16.04 -8.28
N THR A 297 26.99 15.21 -7.30
CA THR A 297 27.97 14.11 -7.43
C THR A 297 27.38 12.74 -7.14
N SER A 298 26.13 12.67 -6.64
CA SER A 298 25.41 11.43 -6.35
C SER A 298 23.94 11.55 -6.65
N ILE A 299 23.37 10.55 -7.34
CA ILE A 299 21.94 10.39 -7.59
C ILE A 299 21.59 8.97 -7.17
N GLY A 300 20.63 8.83 -6.26
CA GLY A 300 20.13 7.55 -5.77
C GLY A 300 19.25 6.83 -6.78
N ASN A 301 19.03 5.53 -6.55
CA ASN A 301 18.18 4.71 -7.41
C ASN A 301 16.76 5.28 -7.48
N TYR A 302 16.16 5.22 -8.67
CA TYR A 302 14.78 5.67 -8.92
C TYR A 302 14.50 7.14 -8.58
N ALA A 303 15.52 7.97 -8.41
CA ALA A 303 15.35 9.36 -7.96
C ALA A 303 14.34 10.16 -8.79
N PHE A 304 14.26 9.92 -10.10
CA PHE A 304 13.33 10.57 -11.04
C PHE A 304 12.45 9.57 -11.81
N SER A 305 12.31 8.35 -11.33
CA SER A 305 11.44 7.36 -11.95
C SER A 305 9.96 7.77 -11.84
N ASP A 306 9.13 7.30 -12.77
CA ASP A 306 7.69 7.65 -12.87
C ASP A 306 7.41 9.16 -13.01
N CYS A 307 8.42 9.96 -13.42
CA CYS A 307 8.24 11.37 -13.83
C CYS A 307 7.74 11.42 -15.29
N SER A 308 6.53 10.90 -15.52
CA SER A 308 5.98 10.66 -16.87
C SER A 308 5.81 11.93 -17.72
N GLY A 309 5.72 13.10 -17.07
CA GLY A 309 5.65 14.39 -17.75
C GLY A 309 6.98 14.92 -18.30
N LEU A 310 8.11 14.30 -17.88
CA LEU A 310 9.44 14.84 -18.17
C LEU A 310 9.75 14.78 -19.67
N GLU A 311 10.08 15.95 -20.23
CA GLU A 311 10.34 16.17 -21.66
C GLU A 311 11.79 16.56 -21.95
N LYS A 312 12.42 17.27 -20.99
CA LYS A 312 13.73 17.84 -21.16
C LYS A 312 14.61 17.64 -19.95
N ILE A 313 15.79 17.10 -20.17
CA ILE A 313 16.83 16.92 -19.16
C ILE A 313 18.11 17.60 -19.63
N THR A 314 18.66 18.45 -18.78
CA THR A 314 19.96 19.11 -19.00
C THR A 314 20.89 18.85 -17.82
N VAL A 315 22.17 18.69 -18.08
CA VAL A 315 23.22 18.69 -17.07
C VAL A 315 24.08 19.93 -17.28
N ASP A 316 24.31 20.69 -16.21
CA ASP A 316 25.14 21.91 -16.26
C ASP A 316 26.55 21.59 -16.75
N ARG A 317 27.06 22.45 -17.63
CA ARG A 317 28.43 22.33 -18.13
C ARG A 317 29.42 22.43 -16.97
N GLY A 318 30.31 21.46 -16.87
CA GLY A 318 31.29 21.40 -15.80
C GLY A 318 30.94 20.45 -14.66
N ASN A 319 29.79 19.78 -14.69
CA ASN A 319 29.57 18.64 -13.85
C ASN A 319 30.61 17.56 -14.18
N LYS A 320 31.32 17.05 -13.16
CA LYS A 320 32.44 16.11 -13.35
C LYS A 320 32.01 14.65 -13.38
N ARG A 321 30.80 14.36 -12.94
CA ARG A 321 30.29 13.00 -12.82
C ARG A 321 29.21 12.68 -13.83
N TYR A 322 28.41 13.65 -14.20
CA TYR A 322 27.27 13.48 -15.08
C TYR A 322 27.34 14.38 -16.30
N ASP A 323 26.76 13.94 -17.39
CA ASP A 323 26.64 14.69 -18.63
C ASP A 323 25.30 14.40 -19.34
N SER A 324 24.90 15.27 -20.25
CA SER A 324 23.82 15.06 -21.21
C SER A 324 24.34 15.36 -22.62
N TRP A 325 25.29 14.55 -23.09
CA TRP A 325 25.98 14.74 -24.36
C TRP A 325 25.05 14.97 -25.54
N GLY A 326 25.35 16.01 -26.33
CA GLY A 326 24.60 16.29 -27.56
C GLY A 326 23.13 16.65 -27.34
N ASN A 327 22.76 17.15 -26.16
CA ASN A 327 21.36 17.41 -25.77
C ASN A 327 20.49 16.14 -25.84
N CYS A 328 21.02 15.02 -25.35
CA CYS A 328 20.36 13.72 -25.42
C CYS A 328 19.12 13.58 -24.50
N ASN A 329 18.75 14.63 -23.77
CA ASN A 329 17.65 14.60 -22.80
C ASN A 329 17.74 13.45 -21.79
N SER A 330 18.95 13.20 -21.28
CA SER A 330 19.23 12.11 -20.31
C SER A 330 20.33 12.52 -19.36
N ILE A 331 20.41 11.88 -18.20
CA ILE A 331 21.56 11.97 -17.32
C ILE A 331 22.42 10.72 -17.53
N ILE A 332 23.66 10.91 -17.91
CA ILE A 332 24.63 9.84 -18.14
C ILE A 332 25.76 9.98 -17.13
N GLU A 333 26.07 8.92 -16.41
CA GLU A 333 27.23 8.84 -15.53
C GLU A 333 28.48 8.62 -16.37
N THR A 334 29.38 9.60 -16.37
CA THR A 334 30.55 9.61 -17.30
C THR A 334 31.60 8.55 -16.99
N GLY A 335 31.72 8.15 -15.72
CA GLY A 335 32.71 7.13 -15.30
C GLY A 335 32.39 5.72 -15.76
N THR A 336 31.09 5.41 -15.90
CA THR A 336 30.59 4.08 -16.29
C THR A 336 29.94 4.06 -17.66
N ASN A 337 29.71 5.22 -18.28
CA ASN A 337 28.90 5.40 -19.48
C ASN A 337 27.48 4.82 -19.33
N THR A 338 26.92 4.91 -18.12
CA THR A 338 25.57 4.43 -17.80
C THR A 338 24.56 5.56 -17.90
N LEU A 339 23.50 5.38 -18.68
CA LEU A 339 22.34 6.27 -18.69
C LEU A 339 21.50 5.94 -17.45
N ILE A 340 21.42 6.88 -16.51
CA ILE A 340 20.74 6.67 -15.22
C ILE A 340 19.36 7.34 -15.12
N VAL A 341 19.07 8.36 -15.93
CA VAL A 341 17.74 8.99 -16.02
C VAL A 341 17.47 9.36 -17.46
N GLY A 342 16.37 8.90 -17.99
CA GLY A 342 15.85 9.28 -19.29
C GLY A 342 14.45 9.89 -19.20
N CYS A 343 13.95 10.39 -20.31
CA CYS A 343 12.59 10.93 -20.46
C CYS A 343 12.01 10.57 -21.83
N LYS A 344 10.76 10.98 -22.08
CA LYS A 344 10.07 10.64 -23.35
C LYS A 344 10.77 11.12 -24.63
N ASN A 345 11.59 12.17 -24.54
CA ASN A 345 12.31 12.76 -25.67
C ASN A 345 13.81 12.37 -25.68
N SER A 346 14.22 11.37 -24.92
CA SER A 346 15.62 10.96 -24.85
C SER A 346 16.11 10.33 -26.14
N VAL A 347 17.35 10.67 -26.50
CA VAL A 347 18.11 10.03 -27.57
C VAL A 347 19.36 9.41 -26.95
N ILE A 348 19.54 8.09 -27.05
CA ILE A 348 20.67 7.40 -26.43
C ILE A 348 21.94 7.54 -27.27
N PRO A 349 22.99 8.23 -26.79
CA PRO A 349 24.23 8.40 -27.53
C PRO A 349 25.02 7.09 -27.69
N ASN A 350 25.81 6.98 -28.77
CA ASN A 350 26.70 5.84 -29.00
C ASN A 350 27.81 5.64 -27.94
N SER A 351 27.99 6.59 -27.03
CA SER A 351 28.90 6.46 -25.88
C SER A 351 28.31 5.67 -24.72
N VAL A 352 26.97 5.50 -24.68
CA VAL A 352 26.30 4.76 -23.61
C VAL A 352 26.53 3.27 -23.78
N THR A 353 26.99 2.63 -22.72
CA THR A 353 27.25 1.19 -22.69
C THR A 353 26.29 0.42 -21.80
N SER A 354 25.56 1.12 -20.91
CA SER A 354 24.57 0.52 -20.02
C SER A 354 23.37 1.45 -19.84
N ILE A 355 22.20 0.86 -19.76
CA ILE A 355 20.98 1.52 -19.28
C ILE A 355 20.81 1.12 -17.81
N GLY A 356 20.77 2.09 -16.90
CA GLY A 356 20.69 1.87 -15.46
C GLY A 356 19.33 1.38 -14.99
N ASP A 357 19.27 0.96 -13.73
CA ASP A 357 18.05 0.51 -13.10
C ASP A 357 17.00 1.64 -13.06
N GLY A 358 15.79 1.34 -13.54
CA GLY A 358 14.69 2.29 -13.60
C GLY A 358 14.93 3.53 -14.46
N ALA A 359 15.93 3.55 -15.34
CA ALA A 359 16.35 4.74 -16.09
C ALA A 359 15.22 5.41 -16.88
N PHE A 360 14.28 4.66 -17.44
CA PHE A 360 13.08 5.14 -18.14
C PHE A 360 11.78 4.69 -17.44
N ARG A 361 11.86 4.23 -16.20
CA ARG A 361 10.68 3.73 -15.49
C ARG A 361 9.56 4.78 -15.48
N GLY A 362 8.36 4.36 -15.92
CA GLY A 362 7.17 5.20 -15.98
C GLY A 362 7.17 6.27 -17.10
N CYS A 363 8.14 6.22 -18.02
CA CYS A 363 8.14 7.12 -19.19
C CYS A 363 7.02 6.74 -20.18
N SER A 364 5.75 6.87 -19.76
CA SER A 364 4.60 6.46 -20.55
C SER A 364 4.44 7.20 -21.89
N GLY A 365 5.05 8.38 -22.01
CA GLY A 365 5.11 9.15 -23.26
C GLY A 365 6.24 8.76 -24.21
N LEU A 366 7.11 7.81 -23.85
CA LEU A 366 8.16 7.29 -24.73
C LEU A 366 7.54 6.39 -25.80
N THR A 367 7.48 6.86 -27.04
CA THR A 367 6.83 6.13 -28.15
C THR A 367 7.84 5.39 -29.02
N GLU A 368 9.04 5.93 -29.16
CA GLU A 368 10.12 5.39 -29.98
C GLU A 368 11.44 5.46 -29.23
N LEU A 369 12.21 4.41 -29.28
CA LEU A 369 13.55 4.36 -28.69
C LEU A 369 14.49 3.52 -29.53
N THR A 370 15.63 4.09 -29.90
CA THR A 370 16.71 3.37 -30.55
C THR A 370 17.83 3.09 -29.56
N LEU A 371 18.10 1.82 -29.29
CA LEU A 371 19.24 1.37 -28.50
C LEU A 371 20.47 1.25 -29.45
N PRO A 372 21.56 2.01 -29.20
CA PRO A 372 22.75 1.91 -30.04
C PRO A 372 23.52 0.60 -29.79
N ASN A 373 24.33 0.20 -30.79
CA ASN A 373 25.18 -1.01 -30.72
C ASN A 373 26.32 -0.93 -29.66
N SER A 374 26.39 0.12 -28.89
CA SER A 374 27.28 0.25 -27.73
C SER A 374 26.67 -0.31 -26.44
N VAL A 375 25.33 -0.41 -26.36
CA VAL A 375 24.63 -0.88 -25.16
C VAL A 375 24.84 -2.37 -24.97
N MET A 376 25.43 -2.75 -23.85
CA MET A 376 25.72 -4.14 -23.46
C MET A 376 24.79 -4.67 -22.38
N SER A 377 24.24 -3.78 -21.53
CA SER A 377 23.36 -4.16 -20.44
C SER A 377 22.17 -3.21 -20.27
N ILE A 378 21.06 -3.78 -19.88
CA ILE A 378 19.80 -3.11 -19.52
C ILE A 378 19.49 -3.50 -18.07
N GLY A 379 19.36 -2.53 -17.17
CA GLY A 379 19.15 -2.72 -15.74
C GLY A 379 17.75 -3.16 -15.36
N ASP A 380 17.55 -3.41 -14.06
CA ASP A 380 16.25 -3.80 -13.49
C ASP A 380 15.23 -2.67 -13.68
N CYS A 381 14.00 -3.03 -14.07
CA CYS A 381 12.91 -2.07 -14.30
C CYS A 381 13.26 -0.92 -15.28
N ALA A 382 14.30 -1.04 -16.11
CA ALA A 382 14.82 0.07 -16.91
C ALA A 382 13.77 0.77 -17.76
N PHE A 383 12.81 0.03 -18.34
CA PHE A 383 11.68 0.52 -19.14
C PHE A 383 10.32 0.13 -18.54
N TYR A 384 10.28 -0.23 -17.25
CA TYR A 384 9.02 -0.61 -16.60
C TYR A 384 7.96 0.50 -16.78
N GLY A 385 6.75 0.14 -17.24
CA GLY A 385 5.66 1.10 -17.41
C GLY A 385 5.83 2.09 -18.58
N CYS A 386 6.73 1.82 -19.55
CA CYS A 386 6.81 2.58 -20.79
C CYS A 386 5.65 2.22 -21.72
N SER A 387 4.42 2.52 -21.29
CA SER A 387 3.19 2.10 -21.98
C SER A 387 2.98 2.71 -23.37
N GLY A 388 3.70 3.79 -23.70
CA GLY A 388 3.70 4.40 -25.03
C GLY A 388 4.60 3.72 -26.05
N LEU A 389 5.58 2.90 -25.59
CA LEU A 389 6.56 2.25 -26.47
C LEU A 389 5.87 1.19 -27.36
N THR A 390 5.99 1.35 -28.68
CA THR A 390 5.33 0.49 -29.65
C THR A 390 6.26 -0.54 -30.29
N GLU A 391 7.54 -0.22 -30.44
CA GLU A 391 8.55 -1.09 -31.02
C GLU A 391 9.81 -1.14 -30.18
N LEU A 392 10.39 -2.33 -30.03
CA LEU A 392 11.68 -2.57 -29.39
C LEU A 392 12.62 -3.31 -30.36
N ILE A 393 13.77 -2.70 -30.64
CA ILE A 393 14.86 -3.34 -31.35
C ILE A 393 16.01 -3.56 -30.38
N LEU A 394 16.29 -4.83 -30.06
CA LEU A 394 17.40 -5.21 -29.19
C LEU A 394 18.67 -5.38 -30.03
N PRO A 395 19.73 -4.56 -29.82
CA PRO A 395 20.96 -4.65 -30.60
C PRO A 395 21.75 -5.91 -30.27
N ASN A 396 22.64 -6.28 -31.19
CA ASN A 396 23.46 -7.47 -31.04
C ASN A 396 24.49 -7.41 -29.91
N SER A 397 24.76 -6.23 -29.39
CA SER A 397 25.68 -5.96 -28.27
C SER A 397 25.12 -6.31 -26.90
N VAL A 398 23.79 -6.34 -26.75
CA VAL A 398 23.16 -6.58 -25.44
C VAL A 398 23.38 -8.02 -24.98
N THR A 399 23.97 -8.16 -23.81
CA THR A 399 24.29 -9.44 -23.17
C THR A 399 23.59 -9.65 -21.84
N SER A 400 22.93 -8.62 -21.29
CA SER A 400 22.20 -8.69 -20.02
C SER A 400 20.94 -7.83 -20.06
N ILE A 401 19.83 -8.39 -19.61
CA ILE A 401 18.55 -7.73 -19.41
C ILE A 401 18.14 -8.02 -17.97
N GLY A 402 17.90 -6.97 -17.19
CA GLY A 402 17.50 -7.05 -15.78
C GLY A 402 16.04 -7.46 -15.59
N ASN A 403 15.69 -7.74 -14.35
CA ASN A 403 14.34 -8.15 -13.97
C ASN A 403 13.34 -7.02 -14.26
N TYR A 404 12.15 -7.37 -14.74
CA TYR A 404 11.08 -6.42 -15.06
C TYR A 404 11.47 -5.31 -16.05
N ALA A 405 12.57 -5.47 -16.79
CA ALA A 405 13.12 -4.40 -17.64
C ALA A 405 12.10 -3.81 -18.62
N PHE A 406 11.20 -4.62 -19.18
CA PHE A 406 10.15 -4.22 -20.11
C PHE A 406 8.73 -4.58 -19.62
N SER A 407 8.56 -4.84 -18.34
CA SER A 407 7.24 -5.12 -17.76
C SER A 407 6.33 -3.89 -17.83
N ASP A 408 5.03 -4.11 -17.96
CA ASP A 408 4.00 -3.06 -18.10
C ASP A 408 4.21 -2.11 -19.30
N CYS A 409 4.94 -2.57 -20.35
CA CYS A 409 5.03 -1.90 -21.64
C CYS A 409 3.79 -2.24 -22.48
N SER A 410 2.60 -1.88 -22.01
CA SER A 410 1.31 -2.31 -22.57
C SER A 410 1.08 -1.91 -24.03
N GLY A 411 1.77 -0.86 -24.51
CA GLY A 411 1.74 -0.39 -25.89
C GLY A 411 2.57 -1.23 -26.88
N LEU A 412 3.45 -2.10 -26.36
CA LEU A 412 4.44 -2.79 -27.19
C LEU A 412 3.76 -3.78 -28.15
N GLU A 413 4.04 -3.58 -29.45
CA GLU A 413 3.45 -4.36 -30.55
C GLU A 413 4.48 -5.23 -31.30
N LYS A 414 5.73 -4.75 -31.32
CA LYS A 414 6.78 -5.37 -32.10
C LYS A 414 8.10 -5.44 -31.33
N ILE A 415 8.67 -6.63 -31.28
CA ILE A 415 9.99 -6.89 -30.70
C ILE A 415 10.86 -7.58 -31.75
N THR A 416 12.04 -7.04 -31.94
CA THR A 416 13.06 -7.60 -32.85
C THR A 416 14.39 -7.68 -32.13
N VAL A 417 15.09 -8.78 -32.27
CA VAL A 417 16.48 -8.94 -31.83
C VAL A 417 17.36 -8.92 -33.07
N ASP A 418 18.42 -8.08 -33.06
CA ASP A 418 19.36 -7.97 -34.16
C ASP A 418 20.04 -9.31 -34.45
N ARG A 419 20.17 -9.64 -35.72
CA ARG A 419 20.88 -10.84 -36.17
C ARG A 419 22.34 -10.80 -35.72
N GLY A 420 22.78 -11.86 -35.03
CA GLY A 420 24.14 -11.96 -34.47
C GLY A 420 24.24 -11.66 -32.99
N ASN A 421 23.14 -11.30 -32.31
CA ASN A 421 23.12 -11.36 -30.86
C ASN A 421 23.36 -12.82 -30.43
N LYS A 422 24.31 -13.02 -29.49
CA LYS A 422 24.77 -14.37 -29.09
C LYS A 422 23.96 -14.94 -27.93
N ARG A 423 23.21 -14.11 -27.24
CA ARG A 423 22.46 -14.50 -26.04
C ARG A 423 20.95 -14.50 -26.26
N TYR A 424 20.46 -13.62 -27.10
CA TYR A 424 19.03 -13.42 -27.32
C TYR A 424 18.68 -13.59 -28.80
N ASP A 425 17.45 -14.00 -29.06
CA ASP A 425 16.90 -14.13 -30.41
C ASP A 425 15.39 -13.79 -30.43
N SER A 426 14.86 -13.49 -31.59
CA SER A 426 13.42 -13.38 -31.87
C SER A 426 13.10 -14.24 -33.11
N TRP A 427 13.26 -15.56 -33.00
CA TRP A 427 13.13 -16.50 -34.08
C TRP A 427 11.79 -16.36 -34.86
N GLY A 428 11.87 -16.31 -36.18
CA GLY A 428 10.69 -16.29 -37.04
C GLY A 428 9.82 -15.03 -36.86
N ASN A 429 10.39 -13.91 -36.42
CA ASN A 429 9.67 -12.68 -36.12
C ASN A 429 8.58 -12.90 -35.04
N CYS A 430 8.90 -13.64 -33.99
CA CYS A 430 7.96 -14.03 -32.93
C CYS A 430 7.51 -12.86 -32.03
N ASN A 431 8.01 -11.63 -32.26
CA ASN A 431 7.71 -10.46 -31.41
C ASN A 431 8.00 -10.72 -29.92
N SER A 432 9.12 -11.38 -29.62
CA SER A 432 9.53 -11.71 -28.24
C SER A 432 11.05 -11.73 -28.14
N ILE A 433 11.59 -11.59 -26.94
CA ILE A 433 12.99 -11.85 -26.65
C ILE A 433 13.09 -13.23 -26.02
N ILE A 434 13.88 -14.10 -26.64
CA ILE A 434 14.13 -15.46 -26.17
C ILE A 434 15.60 -15.59 -25.81
N GLU A 435 15.90 -16.04 -24.60
CA GLU A 435 17.25 -16.38 -24.19
C GLU A 435 17.64 -17.73 -24.80
N THR A 436 18.66 -17.72 -25.66
CA THR A 436 19.01 -18.89 -26.49
C THR A 436 19.63 -20.03 -25.69
N GLY A 437 20.31 -19.71 -24.58
CA GLY A 437 20.95 -20.72 -23.73
C GLY A 437 19.99 -21.59 -22.94
N THR A 438 18.82 -21.05 -22.59
CA THR A 438 17.79 -21.71 -21.77
C THR A 438 16.52 -22.02 -22.57
N ASN A 439 16.38 -21.46 -23.76
CA ASN A 439 15.13 -21.45 -24.55
C ASN A 439 13.96 -20.85 -23.77
N THR A 440 14.24 -19.84 -22.93
CA THR A 440 13.23 -19.14 -22.13
C THR A 440 12.80 -17.86 -22.85
N LEU A 441 11.49 -17.66 -23.02
CA LEU A 441 10.93 -16.39 -23.47
C LEU A 441 10.94 -15.45 -22.28
N ILE A 442 11.73 -14.35 -22.33
CA ILE A 442 11.92 -13.41 -21.22
C ILE A 442 11.16 -12.09 -21.38
N VAL A 443 10.80 -11.71 -22.60
CA VAL A 443 9.97 -10.52 -22.89
C VAL A 443 9.04 -10.83 -24.04
N GLY A 444 7.76 -10.64 -23.83
CA GLY A 444 6.73 -10.73 -24.85
C GLY A 444 5.96 -9.42 -25.02
N CYS A 445 5.10 -9.36 -26.00
CA CYS A 445 4.18 -8.24 -26.26
C CYS A 445 2.82 -8.75 -26.76
N LYS A 446 1.88 -7.84 -27.00
CA LYS A 446 0.52 -8.21 -27.42
C LYS A 446 0.42 -8.99 -28.73
N ASN A 447 1.41 -8.88 -29.61
CA ASN A 447 1.48 -9.57 -30.91
C ASN A 447 2.47 -10.74 -30.91
N SER A 448 2.87 -11.24 -29.75
CA SER A 448 3.83 -12.35 -29.66
C SER A 448 3.25 -13.66 -30.19
N VAL A 449 4.08 -14.41 -30.93
CA VAL A 449 3.83 -15.77 -31.35
C VAL A 449 4.93 -16.66 -30.82
N ILE A 450 4.61 -17.61 -29.93
CA ILE A 450 5.62 -18.41 -29.26
C ILE A 450 6.13 -19.56 -30.13
N PRO A 451 7.44 -19.59 -30.49
CA PRO A 451 8.00 -20.66 -31.31
C PRO A 451 8.09 -21.99 -30.56
N ASN A 452 8.07 -23.09 -31.32
CA ASN A 452 8.23 -24.46 -30.80
C ASN A 452 9.60 -24.74 -30.15
N SER A 453 10.57 -23.81 -30.24
CA SER A 453 11.85 -23.90 -29.55
C SER A 453 11.78 -23.45 -28.09
N VAL A 454 10.75 -22.69 -27.70
CA VAL A 454 10.58 -22.17 -26.35
C VAL A 454 10.15 -23.30 -25.41
N THR A 455 10.89 -23.46 -24.33
CA THR A 455 10.64 -24.50 -23.33
C THR A 455 10.12 -23.93 -21.99
N SER A 456 10.28 -22.62 -21.77
CA SER A 456 9.82 -21.92 -20.58
C SER A 456 9.34 -20.51 -20.92
N ILE A 457 8.28 -20.06 -20.28
CA ILE A 457 7.92 -18.66 -20.21
C ILE A 457 8.56 -18.12 -18.94
N GLY A 458 9.41 -17.10 -19.06
CA GLY A 458 10.16 -16.53 -17.95
C GLY A 458 9.29 -15.67 -17.02
N ASP A 459 9.89 -15.32 -15.89
CA ASP A 459 9.23 -14.48 -14.88
C ASP A 459 8.87 -13.13 -15.51
N CYS A 460 7.63 -12.68 -15.24
CA CYS A 460 7.08 -11.42 -15.72
C CYS A 460 7.18 -11.18 -17.24
N ALA A 461 7.33 -12.25 -18.05
CA ALA A 461 7.57 -12.15 -19.49
C ALA A 461 6.50 -11.37 -20.27
N PHE A 462 5.24 -11.41 -19.84
CA PHE A 462 4.11 -10.65 -20.37
C PHE A 462 3.45 -9.75 -19.31
N TYR A 463 4.15 -9.43 -18.25
CA TYR A 463 3.59 -8.63 -17.15
C TYR A 463 3.01 -7.30 -17.67
N GLY A 464 1.73 -7.02 -17.35
CA GLY A 464 1.03 -5.81 -17.77
C GLY A 464 0.69 -5.72 -19.27
N CYS A 465 0.86 -6.81 -20.05
CA CYS A 465 0.45 -6.84 -21.47
C CYS A 465 -1.07 -6.85 -21.59
N SER A 466 -1.74 -5.79 -21.19
CA SER A 466 -3.21 -5.68 -21.19
C SER A 466 -3.85 -5.77 -22.59
N GLY A 467 -3.08 -5.50 -23.65
CA GLY A 467 -3.50 -5.65 -25.03
C GLY A 467 -3.37 -7.08 -25.62
N LEU A 468 -2.81 -8.05 -24.86
CA LEU A 468 -2.74 -9.45 -25.25
C LEU A 468 -4.13 -10.08 -25.10
N THR A 469 -4.76 -10.47 -26.21
CA THR A 469 -6.12 -11.03 -26.22
C THR A 469 -6.16 -12.54 -26.34
N GLU A 470 -5.21 -13.10 -27.08
CA GLU A 470 -5.11 -14.54 -27.35
C GLU A 470 -3.65 -14.96 -27.31
N LEU A 471 -3.36 -16.12 -26.76
CA LEU A 471 -2.02 -16.69 -26.79
C LEU A 471 -2.06 -18.21 -26.83
N THR A 472 -1.39 -18.77 -27.82
CA THR A 472 -1.21 -20.23 -27.96
C THR A 472 0.18 -20.60 -27.47
N LEU A 473 0.27 -21.43 -26.44
CA LEU A 473 1.52 -22.00 -25.96
C LEU A 473 1.83 -23.30 -26.72
N PRO A 474 3.04 -23.45 -27.31
CA PRO A 474 3.41 -24.68 -28.01
C PRO A 474 3.66 -25.85 -27.05
N ASN A 475 3.57 -27.07 -27.55
CA ASN A 475 3.80 -28.30 -26.75
C ASN A 475 5.25 -28.51 -26.27
N SER A 476 6.13 -27.54 -26.51
CA SER A 476 7.49 -27.51 -25.94
C SER A 476 7.55 -26.85 -24.57
N VAL A 477 6.57 -25.99 -24.21
CA VAL A 477 6.55 -25.23 -22.95
C VAL A 477 6.26 -26.17 -21.78
N ARG A 478 7.17 -26.16 -20.81
CA ARG A 478 7.12 -27.02 -19.61
C ARG A 478 6.83 -26.23 -18.33
N SER A 479 7.23 -24.95 -18.30
CA SER A 479 7.05 -24.09 -17.12
C SER A 479 6.60 -22.69 -17.52
N ILE A 480 5.80 -22.11 -16.64
CA ILE A 480 5.36 -20.72 -16.68
C ILE A 480 5.90 -20.08 -15.41
N GLY A 481 6.70 -19.02 -15.54
CA GLY A 481 7.38 -18.35 -14.44
C GLY A 481 6.47 -17.46 -13.59
N ASP A 482 7.04 -16.89 -12.54
CA ASP A 482 6.32 -16.04 -11.60
C ASP A 482 5.84 -14.75 -12.30
N GLY A 483 4.57 -14.39 -12.08
CA GLY A 483 3.98 -13.21 -12.69
C GLY A 483 3.98 -13.18 -14.22
N ALA A 484 4.24 -14.29 -14.91
CA ALA A 484 4.49 -14.33 -16.35
C ALA A 484 3.41 -13.63 -17.19
N PHE A 485 2.15 -13.75 -16.81
CA PHE A 485 0.99 -13.09 -17.45
C PHE A 485 0.22 -12.18 -16.50
N SER A 486 0.82 -11.80 -15.38
CA SER A 486 0.16 -10.93 -14.40
C SER A 486 -0.27 -9.61 -15.06
N GLY A 487 -1.53 -9.21 -14.85
CA GLY A 487 -2.09 -8.00 -15.44
C GLY A 487 -2.43 -8.07 -16.94
N CYS A 488 -2.39 -9.26 -17.57
CA CYS A 488 -2.89 -9.46 -18.94
C CYS A 488 -4.42 -9.40 -18.96
N SER A 489 -4.99 -8.26 -18.63
CA SER A 489 -6.45 -8.08 -18.46
C SER A 489 -7.26 -8.29 -19.76
N GLY A 490 -6.63 -8.15 -20.91
CA GLY A 490 -7.25 -8.41 -22.22
C GLY A 490 -7.29 -9.89 -22.63
N LEU A 491 -6.55 -10.78 -21.93
CA LEU A 491 -6.46 -12.19 -22.29
C LEU A 491 -7.79 -12.90 -22.03
N THR A 492 -8.48 -13.25 -23.11
CA THR A 492 -9.80 -13.91 -23.07
C THR A 492 -9.70 -15.42 -23.25
N GLU A 493 -8.71 -15.87 -24.03
CA GLU A 493 -8.49 -17.28 -24.35
C GLU A 493 -7.05 -17.69 -24.05
N LEU A 494 -6.88 -18.77 -23.30
CA LEU A 494 -5.60 -19.38 -22.98
C LEU A 494 -5.72 -20.88 -23.05
N THR A 495 -4.90 -21.51 -23.92
CA THR A 495 -4.76 -22.95 -23.97
C THR A 495 -3.41 -23.35 -23.37
N LEU A 496 -3.44 -24.05 -22.25
CA LEU A 496 -2.26 -24.66 -21.63
C LEU A 496 -2.02 -26.04 -22.27
N PRO A 497 -0.84 -26.29 -22.86
CA PRO A 497 -0.56 -27.59 -23.46
C PRO A 497 -0.25 -28.67 -22.40
N ASN A 498 -0.44 -29.92 -22.76
CA ASN A 498 -0.13 -31.10 -21.91
C ASN A 498 1.37 -31.32 -21.64
N SER A 499 2.21 -30.36 -21.94
CA SER A 499 3.63 -30.32 -21.56
C SER A 499 3.91 -29.47 -20.34
N VAL A 500 3.00 -28.56 -19.94
CA VAL A 500 3.17 -27.66 -18.79
C VAL A 500 3.09 -28.45 -17.49
N MET A 501 4.17 -28.40 -16.71
CA MET A 501 4.30 -29.10 -15.43
C MET A 501 4.20 -28.16 -14.24
N SER A 502 4.60 -26.88 -14.38
CA SER A 502 4.60 -25.90 -13.31
C SER A 502 4.08 -24.55 -13.77
N ILE A 503 3.33 -23.92 -12.90
CA ILE A 503 2.81 -22.56 -13.01
C ILE A 503 3.31 -21.81 -11.79
N GLY A 504 4.00 -20.67 -11.98
CA GLY A 504 4.64 -19.87 -10.93
C GLY A 504 3.66 -19.01 -10.11
N ASP A 505 4.19 -18.32 -9.11
CA ASP A 505 3.45 -17.42 -8.26
C ASP A 505 2.89 -16.24 -9.08
N CYS A 506 1.66 -15.81 -8.79
CA CYS A 506 1.00 -14.71 -9.51
C CYS A 506 0.95 -14.89 -11.04
N ALA A 507 1.20 -16.06 -11.61
CA ALA A 507 1.44 -16.23 -13.06
C ALA A 507 0.33 -15.64 -13.95
N PHE A 508 -0.93 -15.72 -13.53
CA PHE A 508 -2.11 -15.15 -14.20
C PHE A 508 -2.87 -14.15 -13.31
N TYR A 509 -2.22 -13.58 -12.30
CA TYR A 509 -2.86 -12.60 -11.42
C TYR A 509 -3.47 -11.46 -12.23
N GLY A 510 -4.74 -11.14 -11.99
CA GLY A 510 -5.41 -10.02 -12.67
C GLY A 510 -5.71 -10.23 -14.16
N CYS A 511 -5.69 -11.47 -14.67
CA CYS A 511 -6.20 -11.81 -16.02
C CYS A 511 -7.73 -11.73 -16.03
N SER A 512 -8.27 -10.53 -15.85
CA SER A 512 -9.71 -10.31 -15.66
C SER A 512 -10.57 -10.60 -16.90
N GLY A 513 -9.95 -10.67 -18.08
CA GLY A 513 -10.61 -11.05 -19.33
C GLY A 513 -10.82 -12.56 -19.51
N LEU A 514 -10.07 -13.40 -18.77
CA LEU A 514 -10.09 -14.84 -18.90
C LEU A 514 -11.44 -15.41 -18.43
N THR A 515 -12.13 -16.12 -19.33
CA THR A 515 -13.47 -16.67 -19.05
C THR A 515 -13.47 -18.17 -18.72
N GLU A 516 -12.53 -18.92 -19.29
CA GLU A 516 -12.37 -20.36 -19.07
C GLU A 516 -10.91 -20.71 -18.78
N LEU A 517 -10.71 -21.63 -17.84
CA LEU A 517 -9.41 -22.22 -17.51
C LEU A 517 -9.52 -23.73 -17.61
N ILE A 518 -8.70 -24.33 -18.49
CA ILE A 518 -8.51 -25.78 -18.56
C ILE A 518 -7.10 -26.08 -18.05
N LEU A 519 -7.03 -26.74 -16.90
CA LEU A 519 -5.76 -27.18 -16.30
C LEU A 519 -5.40 -28.56 -16.85
N PRO A 520 -4.28 -28.70 -17.60
CA PRO A 520 -3.90 -29.98 -18.18
C PRO A 520 -3.48 -31.00 -17.13
N ASN A 521 -3.56 -32.28 -17.51
CA ASN A 521 -3.22 -33.38 -16.60
C ASN A 521 -1.72 -33.48 -16.25
N SER A 522 -0.87 -32.73 -16.96
CA SER A 522 0.58 -32.67 -16.72
C SER A 522 0.99 -31.76 -15.57
N VAL A 523 0.16 -30.79 -15.17
CA VAL A 523 0.49 -29.80 -14.12
C VAL A 523 0.63 -30.48 -12.76
N ARG A 524 1.76 -30.23 -12.09
CA ARG A 524 2.12 -30.79 -10.78
C ARG A 524 2.25 -29.73 -9.69
N SER A 525 2.48 -28.47 -10.07
CA SER A 525 2.56 -27.36 -9.12
C SER A 525 1.88 -26.11 -9.68
N ILE A 526 1.13 -25.44 -8.83
CA ILE A 526 0.53 -24.13 -9.03
C ILE A 526 1.04 -23.25 -7.89
N GLY A 527 1.68 -22.14 -8.26
CA GLY A 527 2.21 -21.17 -7.31
C GLY A 527 1.13 -20.36 -6.61
N ASP A 528 1.56 -19.63 -5.62
CA ASP A 528 0.70 -18.82 -4.79
C ASP A 528 -0.03 -17.75 -5.60
N ILE A 529 -1.33 -17.59 -5.34
CA ILE A 529 -2.19 -16.57 -5.96
C ILE A 529 -2.15 -16.56 -7.51
N ALA A 530 -1.78 -17.69 -8.14
CA ALA A 530 -1.54 -17.78 -9.59
C ALA A 530 -2.73 -17.33 -10.44
N PHE A 531 -3.97 -17.59 -10.03
CA PHE A 531 -5.19 -17.22 -10.74
C PHE A 531 -6.08 -16.23 -9.98
N THR A 532 -5.52 -15.52 -9.03
CA THR A 532 -6.23 -14.55 -8.21
C THR A 532 -6.59 -13.30 -9.04
N TYR A 533 -7.70 -12.66 -8.73
CA TYR A 533 -8.22 -11.49 -9.48
C TYR A 533 -8.58 -11.77 -10.95
N CYS A 534 -8.76 -13.04 -11.34
CA CYS A 534 -9.32 -13.42 -12.62
C CYS A 534 -10.86 -13.28 -12.60
N SER A 535 -11.35 -12.06 -12.42
CA SER A 535 -12.78 -11.78 -12.17
C SER A 535 -13.73 -12.21 -13.30
N GLY A 536 -13.19 -12.38 -14.52
CA GLY A 536 -13.93 -12.88 -15.67
C GLY A 536 -14.21 -14.38 -15.66
N LEU A 537 -13.48 -15.17 -14.84
CA LEU A 537 -13.59 -16.62 -14.85
C LEU A 537 -15.00 -17.10 -14.51
N GLU A 538 -15.54 -17.92 -15.42
CA GLU A 538 -16.85 -18.55 -15.31
C GLU A 538 -16.75 -20.07 -15.20
N LYS A 539 -15.68 -20.65 -15.79
CA LYS A 539 -15.49 -22.08 -15.89
C LYS A 539 -14.05 -22.49 -15.62
N ILE A 540 -13.89 -23.45 -14.72
CA ILE A 540 -12.60 -24.08 -14.41
C ILE A 540 -12.76 -25.58 -14.55
N THR A 541 -11.86 -26.20 -15.31
CA THR A 541 -11.83 -27.65 -15.53
C THR A 541 -10.41 -28.16 -15.34
N VAL A 542 -10.25 -29.25 -14.60
CA VAL A 542 -9.00 -29.99 -14.53
C VAL A 542 -9.14 -31.26 -15.39
N GLU A 543 -8.21 -31.49 -16.32
CA GLU A 543 -8.23 -32.68 -17.19
C GLU A 543 -8.13 -33.97 -16.36
N SER A 544 -8.85 -34.99 -16.80
CA SER A 544 -8.84 -36.30 -16.15
C SER A 544 -7.43 -36.91 -16.16
N GLY A 545 -7.05 -37.51 -15.03
CA GLY A 545 -5.73 -38.13 -14.86
C GLY A 545 -4.65 -37.20 -14.30
N ASN A 546 -4.98 -35.97 -13.98
CA ASN A 546 -4.08 -35.14 -13.17
C ASN A 546 -3.92 -35.77 -11.78
N SER A 547 -2.69 -35.94 -11.31
CA SER A 547 -2.39 -36.64 -10.05
C SER A 547 -2.38 -35.74 -8.80
N CYS A 548 -2.37 -34.43 -8.99
CA CYS A 548 -2.26 -33.45 -7.92
C CYS A 548 -3.54 -32.65 -7.73
N TYR A 549 -4.29 -32.45 -8.83
CA TYR A 549 -5.45 -31.57 -8.83
C TYR A 549 -6.66 -32.23 -9.52
N ASP A 550 -7.84 -31.83 -9.11
CA ASP A 550 -9.07 -32.18 -9.81
C ASP A 550 -10.14 -31.06 -9.75
N SER A 551 -11.20 -31.23 -10.55
CA SER A 551 -12.43 -30.44 -10.49
C SER A 551 -13.63 -31.36 -10.38
N ARG A 552 -13.60 -32.23 -9.35
CA ARG A 552 -14.63 -33.25 -9.09
C ARG A 552 -16.03 -32.64 -9.01
N ASP A 553 -17.04 -33.43 -9.39
CA ASP A 553 -18.44 -33.02 -9.39
C ASP A 553 -18.75 -31.79 -10.29
N ASN A 554 -17.88 -31.48 -11.28
CA ASN A 554 -17.95 -30.27 -12.11
C ASN A 554 -18.02 -28.97 -11.28
N CYS A 555 -17.21 -28.91 -10.23
CA CYS A 555 -17.26 -27.84 -9.22
C CYS A 555 -16.79 -26.46 -9.70
N ASN A 556 -16.31 -26.32 -10.94
CA ASN A 556 -15.73 -25.07 -11.46
C ASN A 556 -14.62 -24.52 -10.54
N SER A 557 -13.77 -25.37 -10.01
CA SER A 557 -12.70 -25.02 -9.09
C SER A 557 -11.50 -25.94 -9.29
N ILE A 558 -10.33 -25.53 -8.83
CA ILE A 558 -9.17 -26.42 -8.68
C ILE A 558 -9.10 -26.86 -7.24
N ILE A 559 -9.09 -28.18 -7.03
CA ILE A 559 -8.98 -28.81 -5.72
C ILE A 559 -7.64 -29.54 -5.67
N ASP A 560 -6.83 -29.26 -4.67
CA ASP A 560 -5.67 -30.05 -4.31
C ASP A 560 -6.14 -31.39 -3.75
N THR A 561 -5.71 -32.51 -4.39
CA THR A 561 -6.22 -33.84 -4.06
C THR A 561 -5.57 -34.43 -2.80
N GLU A 562 -4.38 -33.99 -2.43
CA GLU A 562 -3.67 -34.44 -1.24
C GLU A 562 -4.34 -33.93 0.05
N PHE A 563 -4.70 -32.63 0.05
CA PHE A 563 -5.27 -31.98 1.24
C PHE A 563 -6.79 -31.79 1.16
N ASN A 564 -7.42 -32.15 0.03
CA ASN A 564 -8.82 -31.82 -0.26
C ASN A 564 -9.15 -30.33 -0.05
N THR A 565 -8.22 -29.49 -0.43
CA THR A 565 -8.30 -28.04 -0.32
C THR A 565 -8.69 -27.41 -1.67
N LEU A 566 -9.74 -26.60 -1.69
CA LEU A 566 -10.08 -25.79 -2.86
C LEU A 566 -9.10 -24.61 -2.93
N ILE A 567 -8.23 -24.60 -3.94
CA ILE A 567 -7.16 -23.59 -4.06
C ILE A 567 -7.48 -22.47 -5.08
N VAL A 568 -8.36 -22.71 -6.06
CA VAL A 568 -8.81 -21.71 -7.02
C VAL A 568 -10.29 -21.88 -7.28
N GLY A 569 -11.06 -20.83 -7.07
CA GLY A 569 -12.48 -20.76 -7.40
C GLY A 569 -12.80 -19.66 -8.41
N CYS A 570 -14.02 -19.67 -8.92
CA CYS A 570 -14.58 -18.64 -9.79
C CYS A 570 -16.02 -18.30 -9.39
N LYS A 571 -16.63 -17.33 -10.09
CA LYS A 571 -18.00 -16.87 -9.75
C LYS A 571 -19.08 -17.96 -9.83
N ASN A 572 -18.85 -19.03 -10.61
CA ASN A 572 -19.78 -20.14 -10.79
C ASN A 572 -19.35 -21.41 -10.04
N SER A 573 -18.42 -21.31 -9.11
CA SER A 573 -17.92 -22.45 -8.35
C SER A 573 -18.98 -23.02 -7.39
N VAL A 574 -19.02 -24.34 -7.30
CA VAL A 574 -19.81 -25.09 -6.34
C VAL A 574 -18.84 -25.91 -5.48
N ILE A 575 -18.83 -25.73 -4.17
CA ILE A 575 -17.90 -26.43 -3.29
C ILE A 575 -18.39 -27.86 -3.03
N PRO A 576 -17.66 -28.91 -3.43
CA PRO A 576 -18.06 -30.30 -3.19
C PRO A 576 -18.00 -30.69 -1.71
N ASN A 577 -18.84 -31.64 -1.30
CA ASN A 577 -18.86 -32.17 0.07
C ASN A 577 -17.57 -32.93 0.48
N SER A 578 -16.66 -33.15 -0.43
CA SER A 578 -15.34 -33.76 -0.16
C SER A 578 -14.26 -32.73 0.17
N VAL A 579 -14.54 -31.43 -0.02
CA VAL A 579 -13.63 -30.33 0.32
C VAL A 579 -13.66 -30.11 1.83
N THR A 580 -12.47 -30.13 2.44
CA THR A 580 -12.32 -29.95 3.89
C THR A 580 -11.78 -28.56 4.26
N SER A 581 -11.20 -27.86 3.30
CA SER A 581 -10.62 -26.52 3.49
C SER A 581 -10.76 -25.68 2.23
N ILE A 582 -10.96 -24.37 2.42
CA ILE A 582 -10.81 -23.36 1.38
C ILE A 582 -9.42 -22.75 1.55
N GLY A 583 -8.62 -22.76 0.50
CA GLY A 583 -7.27 -22.23 0.50
C GLY A 583 -7.22 -20.70 0.67
N TYR A 584 -6.06 -20.20 1.04
CA TYR A 584 -5.88 -18.77 1.13
C TYR A 584 -6.04 -18.11 -0.26
N TYR A 585 -6.68 -16.95 -0.30
CA TYR A 585 -7.01 -16.19 -1.51
C TYR A 585 -7.76 -16.97 -2.61
N ALA A 586 -8.37 -18.11 -2.30
CA ALA A 586 -8.97 -19.02 -3.29
C ALA A 586 -10.05 -18.36 -4.19
N PHE A 587 -10.80 -17.38 -3.70
CA PHE A 587 -11.80 -16.59 -4.43
C PHE A 587 -11.47 -15.11 -4.45
N TYR A 588 -10.23 -14.71 -4.15
CA TYR A 588 -9.87 -13.29 -4.07
C TYR A 588 -10.16 -12.56 -5.39
N GLY A 589 -10.97 -11.52 -5.34
CA GLY A 589 -11.37 -10.72 -6.49
C GLY A 589 -12.44 -11.35 -7.38
N CYS A 590 -13.11 -12.44 -6.95
CA CYS A 590 -14.28 -13.00 -7.62
C CYS A 590 -15.50 -12.07 -7.41
N SER A 591 -15.45 -10.87 -8.00
CA SER A 591 -16.48 -9.83 -7.79
C SER A 591 -17.88 -10.26 -8.22
N GLY A 592 -18.01 -11.18 -9.21
CA GLY A 592 -19.27 -11.71 -9.67
C GLY A 592 -19.83 -12.90 -8.86
N LEU A 593 -19.19 -13.32 -7.78
CA LEU A 593 -19.70 -14.35 -6.87
C LEU A 593 -20.83 -13.75 -6.02
N THR A 594 -22.08 -14.16 -6.25
CA THR A 594 -23.26 -13.58 -5.57
C THR A 594 -23.74 -14.42 -4.40
N GLU A 595 -23.60 -15.75 -4.50
CA GLU A 595 -24.00 -16.71 -3.48
C GLU A 595 -22.91 -17.75 -3.25
N LEU A 596 -22.74 -18.18 -2.00
CA LEU A 596 -21.77 -19.17 -1.59
C LEU A 596 -22.45 -20.22 -0.69
N THR A 597 -22.28 -21.50 -1.03
CA THR A 597 -22.67 -22.61 -0.13
C THR A 597 -21.42 -23.31 0.37
N LEU A 598 -21.21 -23.32 1.68
CA LEU A 598 -20.15 -24.05 2.38
C LEU A 598 -20.72 -25.39 2.85
N PRO A 599 -20.24 -26.53 2.35
CA PRO A 599 -20.65 -27.83 2.84
C PRO A 599 -20.21 -28.05 4.31
N ASP A 600 -20.84 -29.00 4.99
CA ASP A 600 -20.53 -29.35 6.37
C ASP A 600 -19.13 -29.95 6.58
N SER A 601 -18.51 -30.40 5.50
CA SER A 601 -17.12 -30.89 5.49
C SER A 601 -16.06 -29.79 5.63
N VAL A 602 -16.40 -28.52 5.32
CA VAL A 602 -15.43 -27.42 5.38
C VAL A 602 -15.17 -27.03 6.83
N ALA A 603 -13.99 -27.32 7.33
CA ALA A 603 -13.55 -27.03 8.69
C ALA A 603 -12.73 -25.73 8.80
N SER A 604 -12.11 -25.28 7.71
CA SER A 604 -11.26 -24.07 7.71
C SER A 604 -11.34 -23.27 6.42
N ILE A 605 -11.14 -21.98 6.55
CA ILE A 605 -11.08 -21.01 5.46
C ILE A 605 -9.81 -20.19 5.63
N GLY A 606 -8.94 -20.21 4.64
CA GLY A 606 -7.65 -19.54 4.66
C GLY A 606 -7.73 -18.01 4.60
N ASP A 607 -6.60 -17.37 4.89
CA ASP A 607 -6.48 -15.90 4.88
C ASP A 607 -6.97 -15.32 3.55
N GLY A 608 -7.79 -14.30 3.64
CA GLY A 608 -8.26 -13.55 2.48
C GLY A 608 -9.05 -14.32 1.44
N ALA A 609 -9.56 -15.51 1.75
CA ALA A 609 -10.17 -16.40 0.76
C ALA A 609 -11.25 -15.76 -0.09
N PHE A 610 -12.02 -14.82 0.44
CA PHE A 610 -13.12 -14.12 -0.24
C PHE A 610 -12.93 -12.59 -0.26
N ILE A 611 -11.69 -12.10 -0.12
CA ILE A 611 -11.42 -10.65 -0.24
C ILE A 611 -11.92 -10.14 -1.59
N CYS A 612 -12.56 -8.96 -1.60
CA CYS A 612 -13.06 -8.32 -2.81
C CYS A 612 -14.15 -9.11 -3.58
N CYS A 613 -14.82 -10.08 -2.95
CA CYS A 613 -16.07 -10.65 -3.47
C CYS A 613 -17.21 -9.65 -3.25
N SER A 614 -17.19 -8.53 -3.98
CA SER A 614 -18.05 -7.37 -3.70
C SER A 614 -19.55 -7.64 -3.87
N ASP A 615 -19.91 -8.58 -4.73
CA ASP A 615 -21.32 -8.90 -5.05
C ASP A 615 -21.89 -10.02 -4.16
N LEU A 616 -21.05 -10.55 -3.22
CA LEU A 616 -21.48 -11.63 -2.33
C LEU A 616 -22.56 -11.13 -1.37
N SER A 617 -23.77 -11.59 -1.61
CA SER A 617 -24.97 -11.16 -0.89
C SER A 617 -25.58 -12.27 -0.02
N LYS A 618 -25.18 -13.53 -0.24
CA LYS A 618 -25.71 -14.68 0.51
C LYS A 618 -24.63 -15.74 0.74
N ILE A 619 -24.48 -16.15 1.98
CA ILE A 619 -23.64 -17.29 2.38
C ILE A 619 -24.52 -18.30 3.11
N THR A 620 -24.51 -19.55 2.64
CA THR A 620 -25.16 -20.67 3.33
C THR A 620 -24.07 -21.60 3.86
N SER A 621 -23.91 -21.70 5.16
CA SER A 621 -23.01 -22.68 5.76
C SER A 621 -23.81 -23.87 6.30
N LEU A 622 -23.47 -25.07 5.84
CA LEU A 622 -24.11 -26.30 6.30
C LEU A 622 -23.43 -26.88 7.56
N ALA A 623 -22.29 -26.33 7.96
CA ALA A 623 -21.53 -26.79 9.10
C ALA A 623 -22.21 -26.43 10.43
N GLU A 624 -22.36 -27.40 11.33
CA GLU A 624 -22.87 -27.15 12.69
C GLU A 624 -21.84 -26.42 13.58
N ILE A 625 -20.56 -26.62 13.32
CA ILE A 625 -19.45 -25.91 13.96
C ILE A 625 -18.95 -24.86 12.95
N PRO A 626 -18.92 -23.57 13.31
CA PRO A 626 -18.41 -22.55 12.40
C PRO A 626 -16.99 -22.89 11.91
N PRO A 627 -16.73 -22.88 10.59
CA PRO A 627 -15.37 -23.03 10.07
C PRO A 627 -14.41 -22.02 10.68
N VAL A 628 -13.19 -22.46 11.01
CA VAL A 628 -12.14 -21.56 11.49
C VAL A 628 -11.69 -20.67 10.33
N CYS A 629 -11.75 -19.36 10.52
CA CYS A 629 -11.36 -18.38 9.53
C CYS A 629 -9.95 -17.85 9.80
N GLY A 630 -9.17 -17.68 8.74
CA GLY A 630 -7.95 -16.91 8.76
C GLY A 630 -8.21 -15.39 8.81
N SER A 631 -7.17 -14.59 8.68
CA SER A 631 -7.29 -13.13 8.72
C SER A 631 -7.91 -12.59 7.42
N GLY A 632 -8.77 -11.55 7.54
CA GLY A 632 -9.31 -10.80 6.41
C GLY A 632 -10.16 -11.61 5.42
N VAL A 633 -10.71 -12.77 5.83
CA VAL A 633 -11.43 -13.71 4.94
C VAL A 633 -12.49 -13.02 4.09
N PHE A 634 -13.28 -12.13 4.66
CA PHE A 634 -14.37 -11.40 3.99
C PHE A 634 -14.12 -9.89 3.91
N ASP A 635 -12.87 -9.47 3.82
CA ASP A 635 -12.55 -8.06 3.66
C ASP A 635 -13.13 -7.52 2.35
N ARG A 636 -13.74 -6.32 2.43
CA ARG A 636 -14.47 -5.67 1.33
C ARG A 636 -15.74 -6.40 0.87
N VAL A 637 -16.20 -7.44 1.56
CA VAL A 637 -17.58 -7.95 1.46
C VAL A 637 -18.48 -7.09 2.33
N ASN A 638 -19.68 -6.76 1.84
CA ASN A 638 -20.66 -5.98 2.62
C ASN A 638 -21.36 -6.86 3.65
N LYS A 639 -20.70 -7.12 4.78
CA LYS A 639 -21.17 -8.00 5.87
C LYS A 639 -22.50 -7.53 6.52
N THR A 640 -22.85 -6.26 6.35
CA THR A 640 -24.11 -5.71 6.86
C THR A 640 -25.30 -6.16 6.01
N ASN A 641 -25.13 -6.25 4.68
CA ASN A 641 -26.19 -6.63 3.75
C ASN A 641 -26.12 -8.09 3.31
N CYS A 642 -24.99 -8.77 3.52
CA CYS A 642 -24.83 -10.18 3.18
C CYS A 642 -25.60 -11.04 4.19
N GLU A 643 -26.50 -11.88 3.67
CA GLU A 643 -27.24 -12.84 4.48
C GLU A 643 -26.36 -14.06 4.79
N LEU A 644 -26.21 -14.40 6.07
CA LEU A 644 -25.53 -15.61 6.52
C LEU A 644 -26.58 -16.59 7.06
N ILE A 645 -26.76 -17.70 6.34
CA ILE A 645 -27.73 -18.74 6.69
C ILE A 645 -26.98 -19.96 7.23
N VAL A 646 -27.31 -20.38 8.44
CA VAL A 646 -26.62 -21.47 9.15
C VAL A 646 -27.63 -22.47 9.74
N PRO A 647 -27.23 -23.69 10.17
CA PRO A 647 -28.12 -24.58 10.89
C PRO A 647 -28.73 -23.85 12.10
N ILE A 648 -30.04 -24.01 12.33
CA ILE A 648 -30.75 -23.25 13.39
C ILE A 648 -30.15 -23.50 14.78
N VAL A 649 -29.61 -24.70 15.00
CA VAL A 649 -28.93 -25.08 16.27
C VAL A 649 -27.61 -24.35 16.45
N SER A 650 -27.02 -23.83 15.38
CA SER A 650 -25.67 -23.24 15.34
C SER A 650 -25.69 -21.70 15.29
N VAL A 651 -26.85 -21.06 15.20
CA VAL A 651 -26.97 -19.58 15.10
C VAL A 651 -26.18 -18.87 16.22
N THR A 652 -26.28 -19.38 17.45
CA THR A 652 -25.55 -18.81 18.60
C THR A 652 -24.04 -18.97 18.46
N ALA A 653 -23.57 -20.12 17.96
CA ALA A 653 -22.15 -20.39 17.76
C ALA A 653 -21.54 -19.45 16.70
N TYR A 654 -22.23 -19.24 15.57
CA TYR A 654 -21.79 -18.31 14.53
C TYR A 654 -21.79 -16.85 15.00
N LYS A 655 -22.74 -16.43 15.82
CA LYS A 655 -22.75 -15.09 16.43
C LYS A 655 -21.62 -14.85 17.43
N GLN A 656 -20.97 -15.89 17.91
CA GLN A 656 -19.85 -15.82 18.85
C GLN A 656 -18.50 -16.10 18.19
N ALA A 657 -18.49 -16.75 17.02
CA ALA A 657 -17.26 -17.10 16.32
C ALA A 657 -16.61 -15.87 15.66
N GLU A 658 -15.29 -15.78 15.80
CA GLU A 658 -14.48 -14.73 15.17
C GLU A 658 -14.71 -14.71 13.65
N VAL A 659 -14.69 -13.52 13.04
CA VAL A 659 -15.01 -13.24 11.63
C VAL A 659 -16.51 -13.40 11.32
N TRP A 660 -17.16 -14.49 11.75
CA TRP A 660 -18.59 -14.74 11.52
C TRP A 660 -19.50 -13.77 12.29
N ASN A 661 -19.09 -13.33 13.46
CA ASN A 661 -19.80 -12.36 14.29
C ASN A 661 -19.86 -10.94 13.69
N GLU A 662 -19.13 -10.70 12.62
CA GLU A 662 -19.15 -9.43 11.89
C GLU A 662 -20.36 -9.31 10.93
N PHE A 663 -21.04 -10.44 10.63
CA PHE A 663 -22.26 -10.43 9.80
C PHE A 663 -23.45 -9.96 10.62
N SER A 664 -24.12 -8.92 10.14
CA SER A 664 -25.29 -8.35 10.83
C SER A 664 -26.57 -9.18 10.66
N ASN A 665 -26.65 -9.97 9.58
CA ASN A 665 -27.85 -10.74 9.21
C ASN A 665 -27.56 -12.24 9.24
N ILE A 666 -27.63 -12.85 10.45
CA ILE A 666 -27.45 -14.29 10.66
C ILE A 666 -28.78 -14.93 10.95
N SER A 667 -29.24 -15.80 10.06
CA SER A 667 -30.51 -16.54 10.16
C SER A 667 -30.27 -18.06 10.23
N GLY A 668 -31.27 -18.79 10.74
CA GLY A 668 -31.20 -20.23 10.89
C GLY A 668 -32.14 -20.98 9.94
N PHE A 669 -31.66 -22.07 9.31
CA PHE A 669 -32.53 -23.01 8.61
C PHE A 669 -32.76 -24.28 9.41
N SER A 670 -33.95 -24.90 9.25
CA SER A 670 -34.21 -26.24 9.74
C SER A 670 -33.98 -27.24 8.60
N GLY A 671 -32.90 -28.02 8.68
CA GLY A 671 -32.59 -29.04 7.67
C GLY A 671 -33.49 -30.26 7.80
N VAL A 672 -34.05 -30.75 6.67
CA VAL A 672 -34.63 -32.08 6.56
C VAL A 672 -33.61 -33.02 5.93
N GLU A 673 -33.29 -34.11 6.62
CA GLU A 673 -32.48 -35.15 6.04
C GLU A 673 -33.32 -36.00 5.08
N VAL A 674 -32.98 -36.03 3.80
CA VAL A 674 -33.61 -36.88 2.80
C VAL A 674 -32.63 -37.93 2.34
N THR A 675 -32.95 -39.21 2.56
CA THR A 675 -32.17 -40.32 2.08
C THR A 675 -32.78 -40.85 0.77
N VAL A 676 -32.06 -40.69 -0.33
CA VAL A 676 -32.44 -41.27 -1.63
C VAL A 676 -31.34 -42.25 -2.07
N ALA A 677 -31.74 -43.51 -2.35
CA ALA A 677 -30.84 -44.57 -2.81
C ALA A 677 -29.63 -44.85 -1.89
N GLY A 678 -29.83 -44.78 -0.57
CA GLY A 678 -28.79 -45.07 0.43
C GLY A 678 -27.78 -43.95 0.68
N LYS A 679 -27.99 -42.75 0.07
CA LYS A 679 -27.22 -41.52 0.35
C LYS A 679 -28.13 -40.50 1.04
N THR A 680 -27.79 -40.18 2.28
CA THR A 680 -28.47 -39.12 3.05
C THR A 680 -27.93 -37.76 2.61
N ARG A 681 -28.84 -36.83 2.23
CA ARG A 681 -28.52 -35.43 1.94
C ARG A 681 -29.37 -34.52 2.84
N LYS A 682 -28.74 -33.51 3.43
CA LYS A 682 -29.45 -32.41 4.09
C LYS A 682 -30.01 -31.50 3.00
N ILE A 683 -31.32 -31.31 2.97
CA ILE A 683 -31.98 -30.36 2.07
C ILE A 683 -32.35 -29.15 2.92
N VAL A 684 -31.96 -27.96 2.49
CA VAL A 684 -32.38 -26.69 3.06
C VAL A 684 -33.85 -26.48 2.64
N VAL A 685 -34.73 -26.40 3.60
CA VAL A 685 -36.15 -26.00 3.37
C VAL A 685 -36.21 -24.55 3.79
N GLU A 686 -36.45 -23.66 2.83
CA GLU A 686 -36.70 -22.25 3.07
C GLU A 686 -37.98 -22.03 3.88
#